data_e296539330477ab442af33d6a0f115e6
#
_entry.id   e296539330477ab442af33d6a0f115e6
#
_cell.length_a   1.000
_cell.length_b   1.000
_cell.length_c   1.000
_cell.angle_alpha   90.00
_cell.angle_beta   90.00
_cell.angle_gamma   90.00
#
_symmetry.space_group_name_H-M   'P 1'
#
loop_
_entity.id
_entity.type
_entity.pdbx_description
1 polymer ?
#
loop_
_entity_poly.entity_id
_entity_poly.type
_entity_poly.pdbx_seq_one_letter_code
_entity_poly.pdbx_strand_id
1 'polypeptide(L)'
;VSDPLTDKSQAGKGSTVSESPLAGRWEQLGSRVAERADVTLDEVRDVFATYGVPLVLTPARPRALRLVRLRMSGVRAGNVAAGAFDTTIPFGSGLTALVASNFRGKTSVLELITWCLRGSPRELQSGVKGWLHQLDLDITVGEQHLGFRLDLEEGSITNAVVLAAASSTALADRRAPSAAQHVHAVLHATGDQSYADQVENLMLDRLDLVPVVNAFKETGTQTHGWPTYFAALYLGSASTKILLGDQKIGGLAGRLLQVFLDLPAAAALTRVRTAHDVRANQIRDRQAEERRAAEASAHEREQLQSALTAERSRLAELTSQTEGGESLSELARRAARLALEVADARTTDDDARLAAHHTLAERRRAAKRLTDVRESGVARALFQGLDPDACPRCDQAITTERTRLEQESHACAVCSREVEIDGVDDAEVVAEAEARLAAAEQTDNEAQAEAARTRDELARLTGELSVVDGGLRRAQSVASLPDVVESQRRIWQLEGGLAVLPEVVLDDGEESSEARTLRVLASAAKVLDDANKNAAEELFADLNDEIAELSRRFGMNSLEEVKIDRSARLRVTQDGGGKDWFSDCNPGARLRLRIALVIALLRVGAAHGVATHPGLIMIDSPKAEEVQDLDATTLFRELAKVAEEQALQVVITTRDYDLVHAVLDEAHSIEAVEGEPLW
;
A
#
# COMPACT_ATOMS: atom_id res chain seq x y z
N VAL A 1 36.96 -21.14 66.94
CA VAL A 1 37.72 -19.92 67.16
C VAL A 1 37.40 -18.96 66.02
N SER A 2 36.64 -17.94 66.38
CA SER A 2 36.60 -16.58 65.81
C SER A 2 36.08 -16.36 64.36
N ASP A 3 34.83 -16.03 64.26
CA ASP A 3 34.34 -14.83 63.55
C ASP A 3 35.16 -13.59 63.91
N PRO A 4 35.24 -12.46 63.17
CA PRO A 4 34.09 -11.76 62.56
C PRO A 4 34.44 -10.86 61.30
N LEU A 5 33.40 -10.27 60.82
CA LEU A 5 33.18 -8.85 60.40
C LEU A 5 32.77 -8.64 58.94
N THR A 6 31.51 -8.39 58.84
CA THR A 6 30.87 -7.21 58.19
C THR A 6 31.71 -6.40 57.23
N ASP A 7 31.30 -6.31 55.99
CA ASP A 7 31.24 -5.02 55.37
C ASP A 7 30.01 -4.83 54.46
N LYS A 8 29.62 -3.57 54.41
CA LYS A 8 28.37 -2.96 54.04
C LYS A 8 28.07 -2.94 52.56
N SER A 9 26.82 -3.09 52.31
CA SER A 9 26.00 -2.28 51.39
C SER A 9 26.74 -1.49 50.33
N GLN A 10 26.65 -1.90 49.09
CA GLN A 10 26.45 -0.96 48.00
C GLN A 10 25.12 -1.25 47.33
N ALA A 11 24.16 -0.38 47.63
CA ALA A 11 22.90 -0.26 46.90
C ALA A 11 23.23 -0.02 45.41
N GLY A 12 22.85 -0.97 44.57
CA GLY A 12 22.84 -0.78 43.14
C GLY A 12 21.96 0.41 42.78
N LYS A 13 22.57 1.45 42.29
CA LYS A 13 21.89 2.54 41.61
C LYS A 13 21.07 1.92 40.48
N GLY A 14 19.76 2.12 40.56
CA GLY A 14 18.82 1.80 39.49
C GLY A 14 19.36 2.38 38.18
N SER A 15 19.53 1.51 37.21
CA SER A 15 19.72 1.88 35.84
C SER A 15 18.47 2.63 35.41
N THR A 16 18.53 3.95 35.44
CA THR A 16 17.59 4.77 34.69
C THR A 16 17.76 4.37 33.23
N VAL A 17 16.77 3.67 32.71
CA VAL A 17 16.60 3.48 31.26
C VAL A 17 16.66 4.88 30.69
N SER A 18 17.73 5.21 29.99
CA SER A 18 17.86 6.46 29.27
C SER A 18 16.73 6.47 28.22
N GLU A 19 15.75 7.32 28.43
CA GLU A 19 14.71 7.58 27.44
C GLU A 19 15.41 7.86 26.11
N SER A 20 15.05 7.09 25.08
CA SER A 20 15.64 7.24 23.75
C SER A 20 15.45 8.70 23.30
N PRO A 21 16.49 9.35 22.77
CA PRO A 21 16.37 10.73 22.24
C PRO A 21 15.24 10.90 21.21
N LEU A 22 14.76 9.82 20.65
CA LEU A 22 13.67 9.75 19.67
C LEU A 22 12.28 9.77 20.31
N ALA A 23 12.10 9.24 21.53
CA ALA A 23 10.83 9.32 22.25
C ALA A 23 10.49 10.77 22.63
N GLY A 24 11.48 11.54 23.09
CA GLY A 24 11.30 12.97 23.38
C GLY A 24 11.00 13.83 22.15
N ARG A 25 11.49 13.45 20.97
CA ARG A 25 11.14 14.13 19.70
C ARG A 25 9.68 13.93 19.31
N TRP A 26 9.12 12.74 19.54
CA TRP A 26 7.71 12.51 19.26
C TRP A 26 6.79 13.36 20.15
N GLU A 27 7.05 13.42 21.45
CA GLU A 27 6.24 14.23 22.37
C GLU A 27 6.26 15.72 21.99
N GLN A 28 7.41 16.23 21.56
CA GLN A 28 7.53 17.59 21.04
C GLN A 28 6.72 17.80 19.75
N LEU A 29 6.76 16.85 18.81
CA LEU A 29 5.97 16.94 17.58
C LEU A 29 4.47 16.80 17.86
N GLY A 30 4.08 15.86 18.71
CA GLY A 30 2.69 15.68 19.13
C GLY A 30 2.11 16.89 19.83
N SER A 31 2.87 17.51 20.74
CA SER A 31 2.48 18.77 21.42
C SER A 31 2.29 19.92 20.43
N ARG A 32 3.16 20.06 19.44
CA ARG A 32 3.00 21.07 18.37
C ARG A 32 1.79 20.80 17.48
N VAL A 33 1.46 19.53 17.26
CA VAL A 33 0.22 19.16 16.54
C VAL A 33 -1.00 19.52 17.38
N ALA A 34 -0.99 19.19 18.68
CA ALA A 34 -2.06 19.48 19.61
C ALA A 34 -2.32 21.01 19.70
N GLU A 35 -1.26 21.79 19.90
CA GLU A 35 -1.33 23.24 19.92
C GLU A 35 -1.89 23.83 18.62
N ARG A 36 -1.40 23.34 17.47
CA ARG A 36 -1.85 23.82 16.15
C ARG A 36 -3.28 23.42 15.81
N ALA A 37 -3.71 22.26 16.27
CA ALA A 37 -5.06 21.75 16.04
C ALA A 37 -6.07 22.22 17.09
N ASP A 38 -5.61 22.89 18.15
CA ASP A 38 -6.42 23.29 19.30
C ASP A 38 -7.15 22.06 19.93
N VAL A 39 -6.37 21.05 20.26
CA VAL A 39 -6.82 19.78 20.87
C VAL A 39 -5.82 19.31 21.92
N THR A 40 -6.18 18.27 22.68
CA THR A 40 -5.26 17.65 23.65
C THR A 40 -4.26 16.71 22.97
N LEU A 41 -3.12 16.44 23.62
CA LEU A 41 -2.13 15.47 23.13
C LEU A 41 -2.72 14.05 23.04
N ASP A 42 -3.63 13.70 23.94
CA ASP A 42 -4.29 12.39 23.94
C ASP A 42 -5.22 12.23 22.73
N GLU A 43 -5.96 13.28 22.35
CA GLU A 43 -6.74 13.28 21.09
C GLU A 43 -5.84 13.09 19.85
N VAL A 44 -4.66 13.70 19.84
CA VAL A 44 -3.69 13.46 18.76
C VAL A 44 -3.24 12.00 18.73
N ARG A 45 -2.97 11.40 19.90
CA ARG A 45 -2.60 9.98 20.00
C ARG A 45 -3.69 9.05 19.51
N ASP A 46 -4.93 9.31 19.90
CA ASP A 46 -6.10 8.53 19.47
C ASP A 46 -6.31 8.60 17.95
N VAL A 47 -6.22 9.78 17.37
CA VAL A 47 -6.29 9.95 15.91
C VAL A 47 -5.15 9.19 15.23
N PHE A 48 -3.92 9.27 15.74
CA PHE A 48 -2.78 8.59 15.15
C PHE A 48 -2.90 7.06 15.27
N ALA A 49 -3.38 6.55 16.40
CA ALA A 49 -3.67 5.13 16.59
C ALA A 49 -4.74 4.64 15.61
N THR A 50 -5.81 5.41 15.45
CA THR A 50 -6.92 5.08 14.53
C THR A 50 -6.45 4.97 13.07
N TYR A 51 -5.52 5.82 12.65
CA TYR A 51 -5.01 5.84 11.27
C TYR A 51 -3.67 5.13 11.10
N GLY A 52 -3.18 4.43 12.12
CA GLY A 52 -1.92 3.68 12.09
C GLY A 52 -0.70 4.55 11.82
N VAL A 53 -0.70 5.80 12.29
CA VAL A 53 0.44 6.69 12.19
C VAL A 53 1.45 6.29 13.27
N PRO A 54 2.71 5.97 12.92
CA PRO A 54 3.68 5.54 13.90
C PRO A 54 4.02 6.67 14.89
N LEU A 55 3.91 6.37 16.18
CA LEU A 55 4.24 7.29 17.27
C LEU A 55 5.73 7.30 17.62
N VAL A 56 6.47 6.31 17.16
CA VAL A 56 7.91 6.19 17.40
C VAL A 56 8.64 6.38 16.08
N LEU A 57 9.52 7.35 16.04
CA LEU A 57 10.45 7.54 14.92
C LEU A 57 11.64 6.62 15.17
N THR A 58 11.55 5.38 14.71
CA THR A 58 12.68 4.44 14.76
C THR A 58 13.57 4.72 13.57
N PRO A 59 14.88 4.95 13.74
CA PRO A 59 15.78 5.10 12.60
C PRO A 59 15.78 3.80 11.79
N ALA A 60 15.69 3.92 10.47
CA ALA A 60 15.82 2.77 9.59
C ALA A 60 17.17 2.09 9.80
N ARG A 61 17.17 0.77 9.78
CA ARG A 61 18.39 -0.02 9.77
C ARG A 61 18.67 -0.43 8.34
N PRO A 62 19.71 0.12 7.70
CA PRO A 62 20.06 -0.24 6.33
C PRO A 62 20.30 -1.75 6.23
N ARG A 63 19.57 -2.43 5.32
CA ARG A 63 19.78 -3.85 5.04
C ARG A 63 20.28 -4.00 3.63
N ALA A 64 21.53 -4.48 3.50
CA ALA A 64 22.12 -4.72 2.21
C ALA A 64 21.46 -5.94 1.54
N LEU A 65 21.04 -5.78 0.30
CA LEU A 65 20.59 -6.85 -0.58
C LEU A 65 21.76 -7.23 -1.49
N ARG A 66 22.12 -8.51 -1.51
CA ARG A 66 23.17 -9.04 -2.39
C ARG A 66 22.70 -10.30 -3.11
N LEU A 67 22.96 -10.37 -4.38
CA LEU A 67 22.82 -11.57 -5.16
C LEU A 67 24.04 -12.47 -4.89
N VAL A 68 23.80 -13.75 -4.75
CA VAL A 68 24.87 -14.74 -4.53
C VAL A 68 25.00 -15.64 -5.75
N ARG A 69 23.88 -16.19 -6.21
CA ARG A 69 23.87 -17.16 -7.29
C ARG A 69 22.51 -17.19 -7.96
N LEU A 70 22.50 -17.27 -9.29
CA LEU A 70 21.34 -17.60 -10.09
C LEU A 70 21.59 -18.91 -10.81
N ARG A 71 20.75 -19.93 -10.60
CA ARG A 71 20.73 -21.18 -11.37
C ARG A 71 19.44 -21.26 -12.16
N MET A 72 19.57 -21.62 -13.40
CA MET A 72 18.45 -21.84 -14.29
C MET A 72 18.63 -23.13 -15.07
N SER A 73 17.56 -23.92 -15.17
CA SER A 73 17.58 -25.16 -15.94
C SER A 73 16.29 -25.36 -16.72
N GLY A 74 16.40 -26.07 -17.82
CA GLY A 74 15.27 -26.32 -18.70
C GLY A 74 15.68 -26.85 -20.06
N VAL A 75 14.86 -26.61 -21.07
CA VAL A 75 15.10 -27.06 -22.44
C VAL A 75 14.89 -25.92 -23.42
N ARG A 76 15.97 -25.48 -24.06
CA ARG A 76 15.90 -24.48 -25.12
C ARG A 76 15.33 -25.07 -26.41
N ALA A 77 14.36 -24.35 -26.98
CA ALA A 77 13.84 -24.61 -28.30
C ALA A 77 14.37 -23.55 -29.29
N GLY A 78 14.56 -23.90 -30.53
CA GLY A 78 15.02 -23.00 -31.60
C GLY A 78 16.24 -23.54 -32.34
N ASN A 79 16.81 -22.69 -33.21
CA ASN A 79 17.92 -23.08 -34.09
C ASN A 79 19.31 -22.82 -33.49
N VAL A 80 19.39 -22.08 -32.40
CA VAL A 80 20.66 -21.74 -31.74
C VAL A 80 20.71 -22.40 -30.37
N ALA A 81 21.70 -23.25 -30.17
CA ALA A 81 21.97 -23.98 -28.93
C ALA A 81 20.74 -24.69 -28.31
N ALA A 82 19.92 -25.33 -29.18
CA ALA A 82 18.78 -26.13 -28.73
C ALA A 82 19.22 -27.30 -27.86
N GLY A 83 18.43 -27.64 -26.82
CA GLY A 83 18.67 -28.75 -25.93
C GLY A 83 18.55 -28.40 -24.46
N ALA A 84 18.76 -29.38 -23.61
CA ALA A 84 18.74 -29.20 -22.16
C ALA A 84 19.91 -28.32 -21.71
N PHE A 85 19.61 -27.45 -20.74
CA PHE A 85 20.64 -26.61 -20.10
C PHE A 85 20.45 -26.62 -18.58
N ASP A 86 21.56 -26.46 -17.88
CA ASP A 86 21.62 -26.23 -16.44
C ASP A 86 22.82 -25.31 -16.19
N THR A 87 22.53 -24.05 -16.01
CA THR A 87 23.54 -23.01 -15.92
C THR A 87 23.46 -22.30 -14.58
N THR A 88 24.62 -22.08 -13.99
CA THR A 88 24.73 -21.35 -12.72
C THR A 88 25.61 -20.13 -12.92
N ILE A 89 25.09 -18.97 -12.54
CA ILE A 89 25.76 -17.67 -12.60
C ILE A 89 26.05 -17.24 -11.16
N PRO A 90 27.30 -17.23 -10.71
CA PRO A 90 27.68 -16.66 -9.42
C PRO A 90 27.77 -15.14 -9.50
N PHE A 91 27.47 -14.44 -8.42
CA PHE A 91 27.64 -13.00 -8.30
C PHE A 91 28.61 -12.70 -7.17
N GLY A 92 29.65 -11.93 -7.49
CA GLY A 92 30.62 -11.43 -6.51
C GLY A 92 30.13 -10.16 -5.80
N SER A 93 30.94 -9.70 -4.84
CA SER A 93 30.82 -8.34 -4.30
C SER A 93 31.32 -7.33 -5.33
N GLY A 94 30.85 -6.09 -5.23
CA GLY A 94 31.27 -5.04 -6.15
C GLY A 94 30.58 -5.10 -7.51
N LEU A 95 31.31 -4.83 -8.58
CA LEU A 95 30.78 -4.79 -9.95
C LEU A 95 30.93 -6.17 -10.63
N THR A 96 29.84 -6.74 -11.08
CA THR A 96 29.83 -7.95 -11.95
C THR A 96 29.31 -7.59 -13.32
N ALA A 97 30.07 -7.87 -14.39
CA ALA A 97 29.68 -7.66 -15.76
C ALA A 97 29.18 -8.95 -16.42
N LEU A 98 28.00 -8.92 -17.02
CA LEU A 98 27.46 -9.97 -17.89
C LEU A 98 27.76 -9.62 -19.33
N VAL A 99 28.64 -10.35 -19.97
CA VAL A 99 29.18 -10.01 -21.30
C VAL A 99 28.73 -11.03 -22.34
N ALA A 100 28.04 -10.58 -23.35
CA ALA A 100 27.65 -11.39 -24.49
C ALA A 100 27.25 -10.51 -25.68
N SER A 101 27.25 -11.06 -26.88
CA SER A 101 26.71 -10.39 -28.08
C SER A 101 25.22 -10.05 -27.91
N ASN A 102 24.67 -9.24 -28.81
CA ASN A 102 23.23 -8.90 -28.75
C ASN A 102 22.36 -10.16 -28.92
N PHE A 103 21.21 -10.17 -28.24
CA PHE A 103 20.24 -11.27 -28.25
C PHE A 103 20.79 -12.61 -27.68
N ARG A 104 21.79 -12.57 -26.80
CA ARG A 104 22.44 -13.73 -26.21
C ARG A 104 22.11 -13.92 -24.71
N GLY A 105 20.98 -13.41 -24.23
CA GLY A 105 20.43 -13.72 -22.90
C GLY A 105 20.87 -12.78 -21.77
N LYS A 106 21.65 -11.73 -22.00
CA LYS A 106 22.09 -10.78 -20.96
C LYS A 106 20.92 -10.15 -20.18
N THR A 107 20.04 -9.46 -20.90
CA THR A 107 18.83 -8.86 -20.32
C THR A 107 17.93 -9.92 -19.68
N SER A 108 17.87 -11.12 -20.26
CA SER A 108 17.09 -12.22 -19.68
C SER A 108 17.60 -12.62 -18.29
N VAL A 109 18.91 -12.59 -18.03
CA VAL A 109 19.46 -12.86 -16.68
C VAL A 109 18.92 -11.83 -15.68
N LEU A 110 18.93 -10.54 -16.02
CA LEU A 110 18.37 -9.50 -15.15
C LEU A 110 16.85 -9.67 -14.96
N GLU A 111 16.15 -10.09 -16.01
CA GLU A 111 14.71 -10.36 -15.94
C GLU A 111 14.38 -11.59 -15.10
N LEU A 112 15.23 -12.63 -15.08
CA LEU A 112 15.08 -13.82 -14.23
C LEU A 112 15.31 -13.47 -12.75
N ILE A 113 16.33 -12.65 -12.45
CA ILE A 113 16.53 -12.09 -11.12
C ILE A 113 15.29 -11.27 -10.70
N THR A 114 14.80 -10.45 -11.62
CA THR A 114 13.59 -9.66 -11.40
C THR A 114 12.37 -10.54 -11.12
N TRP A 115 12.21 -11.64 -11.83
CA TRP A 115 11.11 -12.57 -11.59
C TRP A 115 11.13 -13.14 -10.18
N CYS A 116 12.30 -13.62 -9.73
CA CYS A 116 12.45 -14.12 -8.37
C CYS A 116 12.16 -13.04 -7.31
N LEU A 117 12.73 -11.85 -7.47
CA LEU A 117 12.67 -10.80 -6.45
C LEU A 117 11.36 -10.00 -6.45
N ARG A 118 10.71 -9.86 -7.60
CA ARG A 118 9.53 -9.02 -7.79
C ARG A 118 8.24 -9.83 -7.97
N GLY A 119 8.34 -11.14 -8.20
CA GLY A 119 7.19 -12.01 -8.47
C GLY A 119 6.81 -12.12 -9.93
N SER A 120 7.30 -11.23 -10.79
CA SER A 120 7.08 -11.28 -12.24
C SER A 120 8.21 -10.57 -12.99
N PRO A 121 8.64 -11.08 -14.14
CA PRO A 121 9.59 -10.36 -14.99
C PRO A 121 8.92 -9.13 -15.60
N ARG A 122 9.71 -8.16 -16.05
CA ARG A 122 9.22 -6.95 -16.71
C ARG A 122 8.98 -7.19 -18.22
N GLU A 123 10.01 -7.66 -18.91
CA GLU A 123 10.04 -7.77 -20.38
C GLU A 123 10.63 -9.09 -20.87
N LEU A 124 10.47 -10.18 -20.11
CA LEU A 124 10.98 -11.48 -20.55
C LEU A 124 10.10 -12.06 -21.67
N GLN A 125 10.74 -12.43 -22.77
CA GLN A 125 10.04 -12.99 -23.93
C GLN A 125 9.34 -14.30 -23.56
N SER A 126 8.12 -14.51 -24.10
CA SER A 126 7.31 -15.72 -23.82
C SER A 126 8.02 -17.01 -24.24
N GLY A 127 8.76 -17.02 -25.35
CA GLY A 127 9.55 -18.17 -25.75
C GLY A 127 10.62 -18.54 -24.74
N VAL A 128 11.32 -17.55 -24.18
CA VAL A 128 12.34 -17.77 -23.14
C VAL A 128 11.71 -18.29 -21.85
N LYS A 129 10.54 -17.79 -21.46
CA LYS A 129 9.81 -18.31 -20.32
C LYS A 129 9.49 -19.81 -20.47
N GLY A 130 9.05 -20.22 -21.64
CA GLY A 130 8.71 -21.61 -21.94
C GLY A 130 9.88 -22.59 -21.95
N TRP A 131 11.13 -22.10 -21.99
CA TRP A 131 12.32 -22.97 -21.92
C TRP A 131 12.67 -23.36 -20.49
N LEU A 132 12.22 -22.60 -19.50
CA LEU A 132 12.61 -22.75 -18.10
C LEU A 132 11.74 -23.79 -17.39
N HIS A 133 12.39 -24.70 -16.69
CA HIS A 133 11.74 -25.65 -15.80
C HIS A 133 12.03 -25.32 -14.33
N GLN A 134 13.24 -24.81 -14.04
CA GLN A 134 13.64 -24.45 -12.70
C GLN A 134 14.42 -23.14 -12.73
N LEU A 135 14.11 -22.29 -11.76
CA LEU A 135 14.80 -21.03 -11.54
C LEU A 135 15.08 -20.89 -10.04
N ASP A 136 16.37 -20.85 -9.69
CA ASP A 136 16.84 -20.75 -8.32
C ASP A 136 17.69 -19.49 -8.17
N LEU A 137 17.35 -18.66 -7.18
CA LEU A 137 18.12 -17.45 -6.86
C LEU A 137 18.49 -17.48 -5.38
N ASP A 138 19.78 -17.40 -5.09
CA ASP A 138 20.30 -17.24 -3.74
C ASP A 138 20.69 -15.79 -3.50
N ILE A 139 20.22 -15.21 -2.41
CA ILE A 139 20.52 -13.83 -2.02
C ILE A 139 20.88 -13.71 -0.54
N THR A 140 21.47 -12.57 -0.15
CA THR A 140 21.50 -12.16 1.25
C THR A 140 20.74 -10.85 1.46
N VAL A 141 20.11 -10.73 2.62
CA VAL A 141 19.55 -9.48 3.13
C VAL A 141 20.16 -9.19 4.50
N GLY A 142 21.11 -8.29 4.54
CA GLY A 142 21.99 -8.16 5.70
C GLY A 142 22.78 -9.47 5.92
N GLU A 143 22.60 -10.09 7.09
CA GLU A 143 23.24 -11.37 7.42
C GLU A 143 22.37 -12.60 7.11
N GLN A 144 21.17 -12.41 6.58
CA GLN A 144 20.22 -13.48 6.29
C GLN A 144 20.45 -14.05 4.89
N HIS A 145 20.43 -15.39 4.77
CA HIS A 145 20.54 -16.09 3.49
C HIS A 145 19.17 -16.60 3.05
N LEU A 146 18.74 -16.21 1.86
CA LEU A 146 17.46 -16.61 1.30
C LEU A 146 17.65 -17.28 -0.06
N GLY A 147 16.94 -18.37 -0.29
CA GLY A 147 16.92 -19.11 -1.55
C GLY A 147 15.54 -19.22 -2.15
N PHE A 148 15.36 -18.58 -3.28
CA PHE A 148 14.16 -18.69 -4.10
C PHE A 148 14.25 -19.95 -4.95
N ARG A 149 13.20 -20.74 -4.98
CA ARG A 149 13.11 -22.00 -5.72
C ARG A 149 11.78 -22.00 -6.47
N LEU A 150 11.84 -21.74 -7.77
CA LEU A 150 10.67 -21.71 -8.64
C LEU A 150 10.69 -22.90 -9.57
N ASP A 151 9.63 -23.69 -9.57
CA ASP A 151 9.34 -24.68 -10.57
C ASP A 151 8.39 -24.11 -11.61
N LEU A 152 8.73 -24.25 -12.86
CA LEU A 152 8.08 -23.58 -13.98
C LEU A 152 7.57 -24.59 -15.00
N GLU A 153 6.38 -24.37 -15.51
CA GLU A 153 5.79 -25.14 -16.60
C GLU A 153 5.09 -24.18 -17.57
N GLU A 154 5.39 -24.30 -18.85
CA GLU A 154 4.86 -23.45 -19.91
C GLU A 154 5.01 -21.95 -19.64
N GLY A 155 6.08 -21.55 -18.93
CA GLY A 155 6.37 -20.15 -18.62
C GLY A 155 5.60 -19.57 -17.44
N SER A 156 4.91 -20.40 -16.65
CA SER A 156 4.19 -20.03 -15.42
C SER A 156 4.74 -20.79 -14.22
N ILE A 157 4.63 -20.19 -13.05
CA ILE A 157 5.07 -20.79 -11.78
C ILE A 157 4.05 -21.86 -11.37
N THR A 158 4.48 -23.12 -11.27
CA THR A 158 3.67 -24.21 -10.72
C THR A 158 3.85 -24.34 -9.21
N ASN A 159 5.09 -24.15 -8.75
CA ASN A 159 5.43 -24.20 -7.34
C ASN A 159 6.57 -23.22 -7.05
N ALA A 160 6.47 -22.46 -5.98
CA ALA A 160 7.52 -21.57 -5.52
C ALA A 160 7.73 -21.72 -4.02
N VAL A 161 8.98 -21.91 -3.63
CA VAL A 161 9.37 -21.97 -2.23
C VAL A 161 10.52 -20.99 -2.01
N VAL A 162 10.45 -20.21 -0.94
CA VAL A 162 11.58 -19.41 -0.49
C VAL A 162 12.09 -19.99 0.82
N LEU A 163 13.37 -20.32 0.81
CA LEU A 163 14.08 -20.96 1.90
C LEU A 163 14.93 -19.93 2.64
N ALA A 164 14.98 -20.00 3.96
CA ALA A 164 15.98 -19.32 4.76
C ALA A 164 16.96 -20.32 5.33
N ALA A 165 18.24 -19.98 5.32
CA ALA A 165 19.31 -20.86 5.75
C ALA A 165 20.38 -20.14 6.58
N ALA A 166 21.16 -20.92 7.32
CA ALA A 166 22.27 -20.41 8.12
C ALA A 166 23.47 -19.94 7.26
N SER A 167 23.60 -20.42 6.01
CA SER A 167 24.68 -20.03 5.10
C SER A 167 24.26 -20.21 3.65
N SER A 168 24.96 -19.56 2.72
CA SER A 168 24.75 -19.75 1.28
C SER A 168 25.03 -21.17 0.82
N THR A 169 25.98 -21.88 1.46
CA THR A 169 26.31 -23.27 1.14
C THR A 169 25.17 -24.22 1.48
N ALA A 170 24.41 -23.95 2.55
CA ALA A 170 23.23 -24.74 2.90
C ALA A 170 22.09 -24.61 1.89
N LEU A 171 22.05 -23.52 1.11
CA LEU A 171 21.10 -23.28 0.02
C LEU A 171 21.50 -23.93 -1.30
N ALA A 172 22.73 -24.44 -1.42
CA ALA A 172 23.22 -25.03 -2.68
C ALA A 172 22.41 -26.27 -3.09
N ASP A 173 21.84 -26.99 -2.14
CA ASP A 173 20.91 -28.08 -2.40
C ASP A 173 19.46 -27.56 -2.52
N ARG A 174 18.81 -27.84 -3.64
CA ARG A 174 17.43 -27.45 -3.92
C ARG A 174 16.39 -28.20 -3.07
N ARG A 175 16.83 -29.04 -2.16
CA ARG A 175 15.96 -29.95 -1.42
C ARG A 175 15.09 -29.27 -0.37
N ALA A 176 14.11 -30.05 0.07
CA ALA A 176 13.19 -29.69 1.14
C ALA A 176 13.90 -29.22 2.42
N PRO A 177 13.24 -28.46 3.29
CA PRO A 177 13.78 -28.02 4.56
C PRO A 177 14.52 -29.14 5.31
N SER A 178 15.73 -28.86 5.75
CA SER A 178 16.55 -29.81 6.52
C SER A 178 16.86 -29.22 7.89
N ALA A 179 16.30 -29.81 8.93
CA ALA A 179 16.57 -29.41 10.30
C ALA A 179 18.08 -29.55 10.66
N ALA A 180 18.78 -30.47 10.05
CA ALA A 180 20.23 -30.66 10.27
C ALA A 180 21.08 -29.53 9.68
N GLN A 181 20.57 -28.80 8.68
CA GLN A 181 21.23 -27.68 8.03
C GLN A 181 20.63 -26.35 8.42
N HIS A 182 19.66 -26.35 9.34
CA HIS A 182 18.89 -25.14 9.74
C HIS A 182 18.25 -24.40 8.56
N VAL A 183 17.73 -25.17 7.60
CA VAL A 183 17.03 -24.65 6.44
C VAL A 183 15.53 -24.79 6.65
N HIS A 184 14.79 -23.70 6.54
CA HIS A 184 13.33 -23.69 6.69
C HIS A 184 12.66 -22.84 5.60
N ALA A 185 11.46 -23.20 5.19
CA ALA A 185 10.72 -22.41 4.22
C ALA A 185 10.05 -21.23 4.91
N VAL A 186 10.20 -20.05 4.32
CA VAL A 186 9.56 -18.79 4.77
C VAL A 186 8.44 -18.34 3.85
N LEU A 187 8.33 -18.94 2.66
CA LEU A 187 7.26 -18.70 1.70
C LEU A 187 7.00 -19.98 0.92
N HIS A 188 5.73 -20.27 0.68
CA HIS A 188 5.27 -21.29 -0.26
C HIS A 188 4.09 -20.75 -1.05
N ALA A 189 4.19 -20.81 -2.38
CA ALA A 189 3.15 -20.32 -3.27
C ALA A 189 2.95 -21.23 -4.47
N THR A 190 1.74 -21.27 -5.00
CA THR A 190 1.40 -21.95 -6.24
C THR A 190 0.79 -20.94 -7.19
N GLY A 191 1.35 -20.85 -8.41
CA GLY A 191 0.93 -19.90 -9.43
C GLY A 191 1.52 -18.49 -9.28
N ASP A 192 1.54 -17.76 -10.42
CA ASP A 192 2.23 -16.48 -10.56
C ASP A 192 1.69 -15.40 -9.60
N GLN A 193 0.35 -15.26 -9.49
CA GLN A 193 -0.23 -14.21 -8.67
C GLN A 193 0.03 -14.43 -7.18
N SER A 194 -0.17 -15.66 -6.68
CA SER A 194 0.10 -15.99 -5.28
C SER A 194 1.55 -15.76 -4.91
N TYR A 195 2.48 -16.11 -5.82
CA TYR A 195 3.90 -15.84 -5.62
C TYR A 195 4.21 -14.35 -5.60
N ALA A 196 3.65 -13.58 -6.54
CA ALA A 196 3.88 -12.14 -6.61
C ALA A 196 3.42 -11.43 -5.34
N ASP A 197 2.22 -11.74 -4.84
CA ASP A 197 1.65 -11.13 -3.63
C ASP A 197 2.47 -11.48 -2.37
N GLN A 198 2.90 -12.75 -2.26
CA GLN A 198 3.66 -13.19 -1.09
C GLN A 198 5.10 -12.68 -1.10
N VAL A 199 5.78 -12.68 -2.26
CA VAL A 199 7.15 -12.17 -2.37
C VAL A 199 7.21 -10.66 -2.13
N GLU A 200 6.18 -9.91 -2.54
CA GLU A 200 6.07 -8.48 -2.24
C GLU A 200 6.11 -8.23 -0.73
N ASN A 201 5.27 -8.93 0.03
CA ASN A 201 5.21 -8.80 1.47
C ASN A 201 6.51 -9.26 2.15
N LEU A 202 7.06 -10.41 1.72
CA LEU A 202 8.32 -10.93 2.22
C LEU A 202 9.47 -9.92 2.05
N MET A 203 9.58 -9.31 0.86
CA MET A 203 10.66 -8.38 0.57
C MET A 203 10.52 -7.07 1.34
N LEU A 204 9.30 -6.55 1.52
CA LEU A 204 9.05 -5.39 2.38
C LEU A 204 9.47 -5.67 3.83
N ASP A 205 9.07 -6.82 4.38
CA ASP A 205 9.43 -7.23 5.74
C ASP A 205 10.95 -7.41 5.90
N ARG A 206 11.58 -8.15 4.99
CA ARG A 206 13.02 -8.44 5.10
C ARG A 206 13.90 -7.21 4.95
N LEU A 207 13.49 -6.24 4.15
CA LEU A 207 14.21 -4.96 3.97
C LEU A 207 13.80 -3.90 4.97
N ASP A 208 12.81 -4.16 5.81
CA ASP A 208 12.24 -3.17 6.74
C ASP A 208 11.65 -1.95 6.01
N LEU A 209 10.97 -2.21 4.90
CA LEU A 209 10.34 -1.18 4.09
C LEU A 209 8.83 -1.14 4.34
N VAL A 210 8.29 0.07 4.39
CA VAL A 210 6.84 0.28 4.56
C VAL A 210 6.22 0.60 3.19
N PRO A 211 5.09 -0.04 2.82
CA PRO A 211 4.39 0.31 1.59
C PRO A 211 4.05 1.79 1.53
N VAL A 212 4.25 2.41 0.35
CA VAL A 212 3.86 3.80 0.13
C VAL A 212 2.39 3.85 -0.25
N VAL A 213 1.56 4.50 0.55
CA VAL A 213 0.12 4.60 0.30
C VAL A 213 -0.21 5.98 -0.26
N ASN A 214 -0.98 6.01 -1.34
CA ASN A 214 -1.48 7.23 -1.98
C ASN A 214 -3.01 7.26 -1.97
N ALA A 215 -3.60 8.43 -1.85
CA ALA A 215 -5.00 8.61 -2.23
C ALA A 215 -5.15 8.41 -3.75
N PHE A 216 -6.13 7.63 -4.14
CA PHE A 216 -6.42 7.31 -5.54
C PHE A 216 -7.89 7.52 -5.83
N LYS A 217 -8.20 8.36 -6.82
CA LYS A 217 -9.55 8.87 -7.10
C LYS A 217 -10.15 9.56 -5.86
N GLU A 218 -11.45 9.68 -5.80
CA GLU A 218 -12.12 10.48 -4.77
C GLU A 218 -12.22 9.76 -3.42
N THR A 219 -12.29 8.44 -3.39
CA THR A 219 -12.55 7.68 -2.16
C THR A 219 -11.58 6.52 -1.89
N GLY A 220 -10.66 6.25 -2.82
CA GLY A 220 -9.78 5.09 -2.75
C GLY A 220 -8.37 5.40 -2.27
N THR A 221 -7.67 4.34 -1.83
CA THR A 221 -6.23 4.36 -1.61
C THR A 221 -5.55 3.41 -2.59
N GLN A 222 -4.37 3.78 -3.07
CA GLN A 222 -3.51 2.89 -3.83
C GLN A 222 -2.23 2.64 -3.01
N THR A 223 -1.96 1.39 -2.76
CA THR A 223 -0.75 0.95 -2.05
C THR A 223 0.32 0.60 -3.08
N HIS A 224 1.51 1.12 -2.87
CA HIS A 224 2.69 0.86 -3.68
C HIS A 224 3.70 0.11 -2.83
N GLY A 225 3.84 -1.16 -3.09
CA GLY A 225 4.69 -2.04 -2.32
C GLY A 225 6.08 -2.22 -2.94
N TRP A 226 6.64 -3.40 -2.77
CA TRP A 226 7.98 -3.75 -3.21
C TRP A 226 8.28 -3.53 -4.70
N PRO A 227 7.37 -3.79 -5.67
CA PRO A 227 7.65 -3.52 -7.07
C PRO A 227 8.03 -2.08 -7.37
N THR A 228 7.54 -1.13 -6.55
CA THR A 228 7.87 0.29 -6.68
C THR A 228 9.28 0.60 -6.19
N TYR A 229 9.66 0.03 -5.05
CA TYR A 229 11.04 0.13 -4.55
C TYR A 229 12.04 -0.54 -5.49
N PHE A 230 11.66 -1.68 -6.04
CA PHE A 230 12.47 -2.43 -7.00
C PHE A 230 12.80 -1.63 -8.27
N ALA A 231 11.92 -0.71 -8.68
CA ALA A 231 12.18 0.16 -9.82
C ALA A 231 13.40 1.09 -9.63
N ALA A 232 13.80 1.35 -8.40
CA ALA A 232 15.02 2.10 -8.10
C ALA A 232 16.30 1.24 -8.17
N LEU A 233 16.18 -0.08 -8.14
CA LEU A 233 17.29 -1.02 -8.23
C LEU A 233 17.60 -1.40 -9.69
N TYR A 234 16.62 -1.33 -10.57
CA TYR A 234 16.76 -1.73 -11.97
C TYR A 234 16.83 -0.50 -12.89
N LEU A 235 18.00 -0.25 -13.45
CA LEU A 235 18.26 0.86 -14.35
C LEU A 235 18.22 0.39 -15.80
N GLY A 236 17.02 0.33 -16.38
CA GLY A 236 16.83 0.04 -17.80
C GLY A 236 17.15 1.25 -18.67
N SER A 237 17.37 1.00 -19.97
CA SER A 237 17.88 1.99 -20.94
C SER A 237 16.91 3.13 -21.28
N ALA A 238 15.60 2.91 -21.22
CA ALA A 238 14.60 3.88 -21.71
C ALA A 238 13.98 4.79 -20.66
N SER A 239 14.47 4.79 -19.42
CA SER A 239 13.78 5.48 -18.34
C SER A 239 13.93 7.01 -18.37
N THR A 240 12.80 7.71 -18.36
CA THR A 240 12.70 9.16 -18.25
C THR A 240 12.48 9.67 -16.83
N LYS A 241 12.37 8.77 -15.85
CA LYS A 241 12.17 9.10 -14.43
C LYS A 241 13.38 8.72 -13.60
N ILE A 242 13.71 9.58 -12.64
CA ILE A 242 14.95 9.44 -11.88
C ILE A 242 14.96 8.21 -10.95
N LEU A 243 13.86 7.86 -10.31
CA LEU A 243 13.75 6.74 -9.37
C LEU A 243 12.69 5.68 -9.73
N LEU A 244 11.77 5.97 -10.63
CA LEU A 244 10.61 5.11 -10.89
C LEU A 244 10.76 4.24 -12.15
N GLY A 245 11.86 4.34 -12.88
CA GLY A 245 11.96 3.67 -14.18
C GLY A 245 10.86 4.17 -15.11
N ASP A 246 10.02 3.25 -15.60
CA ASP A 246 8.95 3.57 -16.55
C ASP A 246 7.61 3.92 -15.88
N GLN A 247 7.53 3.88 -14.56
CA GLN A 247 6.28 4.15 -13.83
C GLN A 247 5.91 5.64 -13.88
N LYS A 248 4.66 5.94 -14.24
CA LYS A 248 4.13 7.31 -14.41
C LYS A 248 3.18 7.72 -13.27
N ILE A 249 3.59 7.55 -12.03
CA ILE A 249 2.76 7.86 -10.86
C ILE A 249 3.19 9.21 -10.28
N GLY A 250 2.25 10.17 -10.22
CA GLY A 250 2.52 11.50 -9.69
C GLY A 250 2.91 11.50 -8.21
N GLY A 251 3.97 12.22 -7.86
CA GLY A 251 4.44 12.38 -6.48
C GLY A 251 5.14 11.17 -5.87
N LEU A 252 5.12 10.00 -6.51
CA LEU A 252 5.70 8.77 -5.95
C LEU A 252 7.23 8.83 -5.86
N ALA A 253 7.88 9.41 -6.87
CA ALA A 253 9.35 9.55 -6.88
C ALA A 253 9.87 10.34 -5.66
N GLY A 254 9.21 11.44 -5.32
CA GLY A 254 9.57 12.23 -4.14
C GLY A 254 9.34 11.49 -2.83
N ARG A 255 8.29 10.68 -2.75
CA ARG A 255 8.05 9.84 -1.56
C ARG A 255 9.10 8.74 -1.41
N LEU A 256 9.47 8.07 -2.51
CA LEU A 256 10.55 7.09 -2.50
C LEU A 256 11.89 7.72 -2.08
N LEU A 257 12.22 8.89 -2.62
CA LEU A 257 13.43 9.62 -2.25
C LEU A 257 13.46 9.92 -0.75
N GLN A 258 12.35 10.40 -0.18
CA GLN A 258 12.23 10.68 1.24
C GLN A 258 12.31 9.42 2.11
N VAL A 259 11.78 8.29 1.63
CA VAL A 259 11.88 6.99 2.33
C VAL A 259 13.30 6.45 2.26
N PHE A 260 13.97 6.51 1.11
CA PHE A 260 15.36 6.05 0.99
C PHE A 260 16.35 6.88 1.85
N LEU A 261 16.02 8.13 2.08
CA LEU A 261 16.77 9.00 3.00
C LEU A 261 16.28 8.88 4.44
N ASP A 262 15.25 8.08 4.71
CA ASP A 262 14.63 7.92 6.03
C ASP A 262 14.46 9.26 6.77
N LEU A 263 13.89 10.23 6.09
CA LEU A 263 13.61 11.51 6.74
C LEU A 263 12.74 11.24 7.99
N PRO A 264 13.07 11.82 9.14
CA PRO A 264 12.57 11.40 10.46
C PRO A 264 11.06 11.29 10.61
N ALA A 265 10.30 11.96 9.77
CA ALA A 265 8.83 11.91 9.78
C ALA A 265 8.21 11.52 8.43
N ALA A 266 9.00 11.01 7.46
CA ALA A 266 8.51 10.74 6.11
C ALA A 266 7.40 9.69 6.07
N ALA A 267 7.56 8.61 6.80
CA ALA A 267 6.55 7.55 6.90
C ALA A 267 5.27 8.05 7.60
N ALA A 268 5.42 8.73 8.73
CA ALA A 268 4.31 9.35 9.46
C ALA A 268 3.59 10.40 8.60
N LEU A 269 4.33 11.29 7.94
CA LEU A 269 3.80 12.31 7.05
C LEU A 269 3.00 11.71 5.89
N THR A 270 3.51 10.64 5.29
CA THR A 270 2.83 9.95 4.19
C THR A 270 1.51 9.35 4.66
N ARG A 271 1.49 8.69 5.82
CA ARG A 271 0.26 8.13 6.40
C ARG A 271 -0.75 9.19 6.79
N VAL A 272 -0.31 10.26 7.44
CA VAL A 272 -1.16 11.38 7.84
C VAL A 272 -1.80 12.06 6.63
N ARG A 273 -1.01 12.35 5.58
CA ARG A 273 -1.55 12.93 4.33
C ARG A 273 -2.57 12.02 3.67
N THR A 274 -2.26 10.73 3.58
CA THR A 274 -3.20 9.77 2.99
C THR A 274 -4.49 9.67 3.81
N ALA A 275 -4.38 9.59 5.15
CA ALA A 275 -5.55 9.57 6.03
C ALA A 275 -6.40 10.84 5.91
N HIS A 276 -5.74 11.99 5.87
CA HIS A 276 -6.41 13.28 5.64
C HIS A 276 -7.17 13.29 4.32
N ASP A 277 -6.50 12.96 3.20
CA ASP A 277 -7.08 13.05 1.86
C ASP A 277 -8.25 12.07 1.69
N VAL A 278 -8.09 10.84 2.17
CA VAL A 278 -9.17 9.83 2.13
C VAL A 278 -10.37 10.31 2.95
N ARG A 279 -10.14 10.80 4.19
CA ARG A 279 -11.22 11.24 5.05
C ARG A 279 -11.90 12.51 4.53
N ALA A 280 -11.13 13.45 4.02
CA ALA A 280 -11.67 14.66 3.40
C ALA A 280 -12.54 14.35 2.18
N ASN A 281 -12.13 13.38 1.35
CA ASN A 281 -12.92 12.93 0.22
C ASN A 281 -14.21 12.24 0.68
N GLN A 282 -14.15 11.33 1.64
CA GLN A 282 -15.35 10.67 2.20
C GLN A 282 -16.38 11.67 2.74
N ILE A 283 -15.91 12.68 3.48
CA ILE A 283 -16.79 13.73 4.02
C ILE A 283 -17.39 14.54 2.86
N ARG A 284 -16.61 14.90 1.85
CA ARG A 284 -17.07 15.63 0.68
C ARG A 284 -18.15 14.87 -0.09
N ASP A 285 -17.91 13.57 -0.33
CA ASP A 285 -18.85 12.71 -1.05
C ASP A 285 -20.16 12.60 -0.29
N ARG A 286 -20.09 12.34 1.05
CA ARG A 286 -21.28 12.31 1.90
C ARG A 286 -22.01 13.65 1.87
N GLN A 287 -21.33 14.76 2.05
CA GLN A 287 -21.95 16.09 1.98
C GLN A 287 -22.57 16.39 0.60
N ALA A 288 -21.96 15.88 -0.48
CA ALA A 288 -22.53 16.00 -1.81
C ALA A 288 -23.80 15.16 -1.96
N GLU A 289 -23.83 13.96 -1.41
CA GLU A 289 -25.04 13.12 -1.36
C GLU A 289 -26.13 13.74 -0.51
N GLU A 290 -25.80 14.23 0.68
CA GLU A 290 -26.71 14.92 1.57
C GLU A 290 -27.31 16.19 0.90
N ARG A 291 -26.49 16.97 0.20
CA ARG A 291 -26.97 18.13 -0.57
C ARG A 291 -27.93 17.73 -1.70
N ARG A 292 -27.59 16.69 -2.48
CA ARG A 292 -28.47 16.18 -3.54
C ARG A 292 -29.80 15.69 -2.98
N ALA A 293 -29.75 14.97 -1.85
CA ALA A 293 -30.96 14.52 -1.18
C ALA A 293 -31.81 15.70 -0.66
N ALA A 294 -31.15 16.71 -0.08
CA ALA A 294 -31.81 17.93 0.38
C ALA A 294 -32.43 18.74 -0.78
N GLU A 295 -31.73 18.89 -1.89
CA GLU A 295 -32.22 19.54 -3.10
C GLU A 295 -33.42 18.82 -3.71
N ALA A 296 -33.33 17.46 -3.77
CA ALA A 296 -34.45 16.64 -4.25
C ALA A 296 -35.67 16.76 -3.34
N SER A 297 -35.48 16.71 -2.02
CA SER A 297 -36.54 16.91 -1.02
C SER A 297 -37.17 18.31 -1.10
N ALA A 298 -36.35 19.34 -1.28
CA ALA A 298 -36.83 20.72 -1.44
C ALA A 298 -37.68 20.89 -2.72
N HIS A 299 -37.23 20.29 -3.82
CA HIS A 299 -37.96 20.32 -5.08
C HIS A 299 -39.29 19.57 -4.98
N GLU A 300 -39.30 18.40 -4.37
CA GLU A 300 -40.52 17.61 -4.12
C GLU A 300 -41.47 18.38 -3.21
N ARG A 301 -40.98 19.03 -2.17
CA ARG A 301 -41.77 19.89 -1.28
C ARG A 301 -42.43 21.05 -2.03
N GLU A 302 -41.70 21.73 -2.92
CA GLU A 302 -42.23 22.81 -3.76
C GLU A 302 -43.34 22.33 -4.70
N GLN A 303 -43.15 21.17 -5.33
CA GLN A 303 -44.16 20.55 -6.18
C GLN A 303 -45.43 20.20 -5.41
N LEU A 304 -45.29 19.57 -4.23
CA LEU A 304 -46.44 19.23 -3.40
C LEU A 304 -47.16 20.46 -2.86
N GLN A 305 -46.44 21.50 -2.47
CA GLN A 305 -47.04 22.78 -2.03
C GLN A 305 -47.82 23.48 -3.17
N SER A 306 -47.25 23.49 -4.36
CA SER A 306 -47.91 24.04 -5.54
C SER A 306 -49.18 23.26 -5.88
N ALA A 307 -49.10 21.92 -5.89
CA ALA A 307 -50.24 21.03 -6.13
C ALA A 307 -51.33 21.19 -5.04
N LEU A 308 -50.92 21.33 -3.76
CA LEU A 308 -51.84 21.55 -2.63
C LEU A 308 -52.59 22.88 -2.78
N THR A 309 -51.89 23.93 -3.17
CA THR A 309 -52.50 25.27 -3.40
C THR A 309 -53.52 25.23 -4.53
N ALA A 310 -53.17 24.56 -5.64
CA ALA A 310 -54.07 24.39 -6.77
C ALA A 310 -55.31 23.56 -6.40
N GLU A 311 -55.15 22.47 -5.64
CA GLU A 311 -56.29 21.64 -5.24
C GLU A 311 -57.19 22.30 -4.19
N ARG A 312 -56.63 23.09 -3.27
CA ARG A 312 -57.42 23.92 -2.33
C ARG A 312 -58.27 24.98 -3.06
N SER A 313 -57.71 25.60 -4.10
CA SER A 313 -58.43 26.54 -4.93
C SER A 313 -59.59 25.87 -5.68
N ARG A 314 -59.32 24.65 -6.21
CA ARG A 314 -60.35 23.85 -6.87
C ARG A 314 -61.47 23.41 -5.92
N LEU A 315 -61.10 22.99 -4.69
CA LEU A 315 -62.08 22.66 -3.65
C LEU A 315 -62.98 23.85 -3.30
N ALA A 316 -62.37 25.03 -3.12
CA ALA A 316 -63.14 26.27 -2.84
C ALA A 316 -64.11 26.59 -3.95
N GLU A 317 -63.77 26.36 -5.20
CA GLU A 317 -64.63 26.57 -6.37
C GLU A 317 -65.82 25.57 -6.41
N LEU A 318 -65.52 24.30 -6.13
CA LEU A 318 -66.55 23.22 -6.06
C LEU A 318 -67.49 23.38 -4.86
N THR A 319 -66.98 23.81 -3.70
CA THR A 319 -67.80 23.98 -2.49
C THR A 319 -68.71 25.22 -2.53
N SER A 320 -68.36 26.22 -3.34
CA SER A 320 -69.23 27.35 -3.59
C SER A 320 -70.55 26.99 -4.32
N GLN A 321 -70.63 25.77 -4.90
CA GLN A 321 -71.76 25.34 -5.74
C GLN A 321 -72.67 24.28 -5.07
N THR A 322 -72.39 23.77 -3.86
CA THR A 322 -73.13 22.64 -3.27
C THR A 322 -73.33 22.73 -1.77
N GLU A 323 -74.54 22.79 -1.30
CA GLU A 323 -74.95 22.57 0.10
C GLU A 323 -75.44 21.12 0.28
N GLY A 324 -74.86 20.36 1.27
CA GLY A 324 -75.49 19.19 1.86
C GLY A 324 -74.69 17.88 1.86
N GLY A 325 -74.36 17.35 3.07
CA GLY A 325 -73.99 15.94 3.25
C GLY A 325 -73.16 15.57 4.49
N GLU A 326 -73.75 15.38 5.69
CA GLU A 326 -73.03 14.96 6.93
C GLU A 326 -72.44 13.53 6.90
N SER A 327 -72.93 12.60 6.09
CA SER A 327 -72.42 11.22 6.07
C SER A 327 -71.10 11.05 5.28
N LEU A 328 -70.86 11.87 4.32
CA LEU A 328 -69.59 11.92 3.54
C LEU A 328 -68.42 12.49 4.36
N SER A 329 -68.67 13.38 5.32
CA SER A 329 -67.65 13.97 6.16
C SER A 329 -66.99 13.01 7.15
N GLU A 330 -67.68 11.94 7.54
CA GLU A 330 -67.07 10.90 8.45
C GLU A 330 -66.17 9.97 7.68
N LEU A 331 -66.58 9.46 6.52
CA LEU A 331 -65.72 8.64 5.65
C LEU A 331 -64.49 9.42 5.16
N ALA A 332 -64.66 10.72 4.84
CA ALA A 332 -63.57 11.57 4.45
C ALA A 332 -62.56 11.80 5.59
N ARG A 333 -63.04 12.07 6.84
CA ARG A 333 -62.13 12.18 8.02
C ARG A 333 -61.42 10.87 8.35
N ARG A 334 -62.04 9.73 8.11
CA ARG A 334 -61.41 8.41 8.29
C ARG A 334 -60.36 8.13 7.25
N ALA A 335 -60.62 8.47 5.99
CA ALA A 335 -59.66 8.36 4.89
C ALA A 335 -58.43 9.25 5.16
N ALA A 336 -58.66 10.50 5.68
CA ALA A 336 -57.61 11.41 6.07
C ALA A 336 -56.68 10.87 7.15
N ARG A 337 -57.25 10.30 8.22
CA ARG A 337 -56.44 9.73 9.29
C ARG A 337 -55.60 8.55 8.79
N LEU A 338 -56.21 7.62 8.03
CA LEU A 338 -55.50 6.51 7.43
C LEU A 338 -54.41 6.93 6.46
N ALA A 339 -54.60 8.04 5.71
CA ALA A 339 -53.55 8.57 4.84
C ALA A 339 -52.34 9.09 5.61
N LEU A 340 -52.59 9.75 6.77
CA LEU A 340 -51.49 10.14 7.68
C LEU A 340 -50.77 8.94 8.29
N GLU A 341 -51.53 7.93 8.76
CA GLU A 341 -50.97 6.71 9.30
C GLU A 341 -50.13 5.94 8.25
N VAL A 342 -50.59 5.89 6.98
CA VAL A 342 -49.80 5.31 5.87
C VAL A 342 -48.54 6.10 5.61
N ALA A 343 -48.59 7.44 5.70
CA ALA A 343 -47.40 8.28 5.50
C ALA A 343 -46.36 8.03 6.60
N ASP A 344 -46.80 7.94 7.86
CA ASP A 344 -45.92 7.64 8.99
C ASP A 344 -45.35 6.22 8.92
N ALA A 345 -46.17 5.23 8.62
CA ALA A 345 -45.72 3.84 8.43
C ALA A 345 -44.72 3.71 7.27
N ARG A 346 -44.86 4.53 6.23
CA ARG A 346 -43.90 4.55 5.09
C ARG A 346 -42.53 5.07 5.52
N THR A 347 -42.50 6.13 6.32
CA THR A 347 -41.24 6.63 6.88
C THR A 347 -40.56 5.57 7.75
N THR A 348 -41.36 4.92 8.61
CA THR A 348 -40.87 3.84 9.48
C THR A 348 -40.33 2.63 8.68
N ASP A 349 -40.98 2.24 7.59
CA ASP A 349 -40.50 1.16 6.69
C ASP A 349 -39.20 1.57 5.98
N ASP A 350 -39.12 2.81 5.50
CA ASP A 350 -37.90 3.31 4.84
C ASP A 350 -36.71 3.34 5.81
N ASP A 351 -36.92 3.80 7.05
CA ASP A 351 -35.88 3.80 8.11
C ASP A 351 -35.45 2.36 8.47
N ALA A 352 -36.40 1.47 8.66
CA ALA A 352 -36.10 0.06 8.99
C ALA A 352 -35.36 -0.65 7.84
N ARG A 353 -35.68 -0.34 6.59
CA ARG A 353 -34.96 -0.87 5.41
C ARG A 353 -33.54 -0.33 5.33
N LEU A 354 -33.35 0.96 5.62
CA LEU A 354 -32.02 1.57 5.67
C LEU A 354 -31.17 0.91 6.76
N ALA A 355 -31.74 0.69 7.94
CA ALA A 355 -31.08 -0.02 9.04
C ALA A 355 -30.69 -1.46 8.66
N ALA A 356 -31.59 -2.20 8.02
CA ALA A 356 -31.33 -3.56 7.53
C ALA A 356 -30.21 -3.59 6.46
N HIS A 357 -30.16 -2.60 5.58
CA HIS A 357 -29.05 -2.47 4.63
C HIS A 357 -27.70 -2.21 5.34
N HIS A 358 -27.71 -1.39 6.38
CA HIS A 358 -26.51 -1.11 7.15
C HIS A 358 -26.00 -2.36 7.89
N THR A 359 -26.89 -3.05 8.60
CA THR A 359 -26.54 -4.27 9.35
C THR A 359 -26.05 -5.39 8.45
N LEU A 360 -26.65 -5.55 7.25
CA LEU A 360 -26.19 -6.49 6.24
C LEU A 360 -24.75 -6.17 5.76
N ALA A 361 -24.43 -4.89 5.60
CA ALA A 361 -23.08 -4.47 5.24
C ALA A 361 -22.07 -4.77 6.36
N GLU A 362 -22.46 -4.54 7.63
CA GLU A 362 -21.64 -4.88 8.78
C GLU A 362 -21.41 -6.39 8.91
N ARG A 363 -22.45 -7.21 8.74
CA ARG A 363 -22.34 -8.68 8.71
C ARG A 363 -21.35 -9.15 7.63
N ARG A 364 -21.44 -8.57 6.42
CA ARG A 364 -20.50 -8.88 5.32
C ARG A 364 -19.06 -8.51 5.68
N ARG A 365 -18.86 -7.37 6.33
CA ARG A 365 -17.52 -6.94 6.79
C ARG A 365 -16.99 -7.88 7.86
N ALA A 366 -17.84 -8.26 8.84
CA ALA A 366 -17.46 -9.19 9.89
C ALA A 366 -17.11 -10.59 9.32
N ALA A 367 -17.91 -11.08 8.37
CA ALA A 367 -17.66 -12.35 7.68
C ALA A 367 -16.33 -12.33 6.91
N LYS A 368 -16.09 -11.24 6.19
CA LYS A 368 -14.82 -11.07 5.49
C LYS A 368 -13.65 -11.06 6.46
N ARG A 369 -13.76 -10.30 7.56
CA ARG A 369 -12.70 -10.24 8.57
C ARG A 369 -12.42 -11.61 9.21
N LEU A 370 -13.46 -12.42 9.46
CA LEU A 370 -13.27 -13.79 9.95
C LEU A 370 -12.50 -14.65 8.93
N THR A 371 -12.83 -14.51 7.64
CA THR A 371 -12.11 -15.20 6.57
C THR A 371 -10.65 -14.75 6.54
N ASP A 372 -10.41 -13.44 6.54
CA ASP A 372 -9.06 -12.85 6.52
C ASP A 372 -8.22 -13.32 7.74
N VAL A 373 -8.84 -13.38 8.93
CA VAL A 373 -8.18 -13.87 10.16
C VAL A 373 -7.84 -15.35 10.05
N ARG A 374 -8.78 -16.18 9.57
CA ARG A 374 -8.55 -17.62 9.37
C ARG A 374 -7.47 -17.88 8.34
N GLU A 375 -7.51 -17.18 7.22
CA GLU A 375 -6.48 -17.27 6.18
C GLU A 375 -5.11 -16.83 6.72
N SER A 376 -5.07 -15.74 7.49
CA SER A 376 -3.84 -15.26 8.13
C SER A 376 -3.31 -16.26 9.17
N GLY A 377 -4.18 -16.90 9.95
CA GLY A 377 -3.81 -17.95 10.91
C GLY A 377 -3.25 -19.19 10.20
N VAL A 378 -3.93 -19.64 9.13
CA VAL A 378 -3.43 -20.75 8.30
C VAL A 378 -2.09 -20.39 7.67
N ALA A 379 -1.97 -19.18 7.14
CA ALA A 379 -0.71 -18.71 6.57
C ALA A 379 0.41 -18.68 7.64
N ARG A 380 0.13 -18.13 8.83
CA ARG A 380 1.11 -18.15 9.94
C ARG A 380 1.49 -19.57 10.35
N ALA A 381 0.52 -20.45 10.52
CA ALA A 381 0.79 -21.85 10.87
C ALA A 381 1.62 -22.57 9.81
N LEU A 382 1.36 -22.31 8.53
CA LEU A 382 2.17 -22.81 7.43
C LEU A 382 3.59 -22.24 7.46
N PHE A 383 3.71 -20.92 7.65
CA PHE A 383 5.01 -20.25 7.65
C PHE A 383 5.84 -20.55 8.90
N GLN A 384 5.21 -20.70 10.08
CA GLN A 384 5.88 -21.11 11.31
C GLN A 384 6.32 -22.58 11.28
N GLY A 385 5.65 -23.42 10.47
CA GLY A 385 6.03 -24.81 10.24
C GLY A 385 7.09 -25.01 9.16
N LEU A 386 7.47 -23.94 8.47
CA LEU A 386 8.48 -23.99 7.41
C LEU A 386 9.85 -23.68 8.01
N ASP A 387 10.80 -24.56 7.76
CA ASP A 387 12.19 -24.40 8.20
C ASP A 387 13.06 -24.10 6.95
N PRO A 388 13.18 -22.83 6.56
CA PRO A 388 13.86 -22.49 5.31
C PRO A 388 15.38 -22.63 5.44
N ASP A 389 15.98 -23.39 4.54
CA ASP A 389 17.43 -23.53 4.43
C ASP A 389 18.11 -22.26 3.94
N ALA A 390 17.36 -21.32 3.36
CA ALA A 390 17.89 -20.12 2.75
C ALA A 390 16.91 -18.93 2.80
N CYS A 391 17.47 -17.75 2.71
CA CYS A 391 16.70 -16.50 2.62
C CYS A 391 15.85 -16.45 1.34
N PRO A 392 14.51 -16.30 1.43
CA PRO A 392 13.63 -16.28 0.27
C PRO A 392 13.83 -15.07 -0.68
N ARG A 393 14.68 -14.13 -0.31
CA ARG A 393 14.97 -12.95 -1.13
C ARG A 393 16.31 -13.01 -1.85
N CYS A 394 17.34 -13.62 -1.24
CA CYS A 394 18.69 -13.59 -1.79
C CYS A 394 19.31 -14.98 -1.95
N ASP A 395 18.57 -16.01 -1.63
CA ASP A 395 18.96 -17.42 -1.74
C ASP A 395 20.24 -17.77 -0.95
N GLN A 396 20.62 -16.92 0.00
CA GLN A 396 21.78 -17.15 0.84
C GLN A 396 21.42 -18.06 2.01
N ALA A 397 22.19 -19.14 2.22
CA ALA A 397 21.93 -20.12 3.24
C ALA A 397 21.90 -19.49 4.65
N ILE A 398 20.94 -19.87 5.46
CA ILE A 398 20.86 -19.48 6.87
C ILE A 398 21.95 -20.23 7.65
N THR A 399 22.77 -19.50 8.40
CA THR A 399 23.87 -20.13 9.16
C THR A 399 23.33 -20.88 10.37
N THR A 400 24.01 -21.98 10.73
CA THR A 400 23.68 -22.75 11.95
C THR A 400 23.69 -21.94 13.23
N GLU A 401 24.47 -20.85 13.27
CA GLU A 401 24.50 -19.90 14.39
C GLU A 401 23.14 -19.15 14.49
N ARG A 402 22.56 -18.78 13.37
CA ARG A 402 21.27 -18.07 13.35
C ARG A 402 20.10 -18.94 13.76
N THR A 403 20.09 -20.18 13.31
CA THR A 403 19.05 -21.13 13.73
C THR A 403 19.20 -21.49 15.22
N ARG A 404 20.44 -21.53 15.73
CA ARG A 404 20.67 -21.68 17.17
C ARG A 404 20.15 -20.48 17.97
N LEU A 405 20.40 -19.27 17.47
CA LEU A 405 19.87 -18.04 18.08
C LEU A 405 18.33 -17.99 18.04
N GLU A 406 17.70 -18.49 16.99
CA GLU A 406 16.25 -18.61 16.93
C GLU A 406 15.71 -19.54 18.02
N GLN A 407 16.38 -20.66 18.27
CA GLN A 407 16.00 -21.58 19.34
C GLN A 407 16.27 -21.06 20.74
N GLU A 408 17.35 -20.28 20.93
CA GLU A 408 17.78 -19.78 22.25
C GLU A 408 17.15 -18.44 22.63
N SER A 409 16.94 -17.56 21.66
CA SER A 409 16.47 -16.18 21.90
C SER A 409 15.20 -15.82 21.16
N HIS A 410 14.57 -16.78 20.48
CA HIS A 410 13.37 -16.55 19.66
C HIS A 410 13.53 -15.46 18.60
N ALA A 411 14.75 -15.24 18.13
CA ALA A 411 15.05 -14.29 17.08
C ALA A 411 15.02 -15.00 15.72
N CYS A 412 14.03 -14.71 14.89
CA CYS A 412 13.83 -15.32 13.57
C CYS A 412 15.14 -15.48 12.79
N ALA A 413 15.49 -16.69 12.40
CA ALA A 413 16.73 -17.00 11.68
C ALA A 413 16.86 -16.26 10.34
N VAL A 414 15.73 -15.88 9.74
CA VAL A 414 15.71 -15.15 8.46
C VAL A 414 15.88 -13.65 8.66
N CYS A 415 15.15 -13.02 9.61
CA CYS A 415 15.13 -11.54 9.73
C CYS A 415 15.70 -11.01 11.05
N SER A 416 16.09 -11.88 11.98
CA SER A 416 16.61 -11.55 13.32
C SER A 416 15.66 -10.67 14.15
N ARG A 417 14.39 -10.58 13.78
CA ARG A 417 13.36 -9.97 14.65
C ARG A 417 12.97 -10.99 15.70
N GLU A 418 12.72 -10.50 16.89
CA GLU A 418 12.14 -11.29 17.96
C GLU A 418 10.79 -11.87 17.48
N VAL A 419 10.70 -13.19 17.45
CA VAL A 419 9.45 -13.87 17.16
C VAL A 419 8.72 -13.92 18.49
N GLU A 420 7.68 -13.15 18.63
CA GLU A 420 6.76 -13.31 19.75
C GLU A 420 6.15 -14.72 19.65
N ILE A 421 6.75 -15.65 20.42
CA ILE A 421 6.23 -17.03 20.52
C ILE A 421 5.02 -17.05 21.47
N ASP A 422 4.88 -16.04 22.30
CA ASP A 422 3.65 -15.80 23.04
C ASP A 422 2.59 -15.35 22.03
N GLY A 423 2.03 -16.35 21.41
CA GLY A 423 0.98 -16.18 20.46
C GLY A 423 -0.08 -15.26 21.04
N VAL A 424 -0.38 -14.22 20.32
CA VAL A 424 -1.79 -13.89 20.20
C VAL A 424 -2.45 -15.22 19.87
N ASP A 425 -3.17 -15.78 20.81
CA ASP A 425 -3.81 -17.07 20.63
C ASP A 425 -4.68 -16.94 19.38
N ASP A 426 -4.20 -17.50 18.26
CA ASP A 426 -4.91 -17.42 16.99
C ASP A 426 -6.35 -17.92 17.19
N ALA A 427 -6.55 -18.79 18.16
CA ALA A 427 -7.87 -19.25 18.58
C ALA A 427 -8.67 -18.13 19.26
N GLU A 428 -8.04 -17.27 20.06
CA GLU A 428 -8.71 -16.14 20.70
C GLU A 428 -9.11 -15.08 19.67
N VAL A 429 -8.21 -14.75 18.72
CA VAL A 429 -8.51 -13.81 17.63
C VAL A 429 -9.59 -14.34 16.69
N VAL A 430 -9.56 -15.64 16.37
CA VAL A 430 -10.62 -16.29 15.61
C VAL A 430 -11.93 -16.28 16.40
N ALA A 431 -11.90 -16.64 17.68
CA ALA A 431 -13.08 -16.63 18.54
C ALA A 431 -13.68 -15.22 18.68
N GLU A 432 -12.85 -14.19 18.79
CA GLU A 432 -13.32 -12.81 18.80
C GLU A 432 -13.97 -12.43 17.44
N ALA A 433 -13.35 -12.82 16.33
CA ALA A 433 -13.92 -12.56 15.00
C ALA A 433 -15.23 -13.34 14.77
N GLU A 434 -15.32 -14.57 15.27
CA GLU A 434 -16.56 -15.37 15.26
C GLU A 434 -17.65 -14.75 16.13
N ALA A 435 -17.30 -14.30 17.34
CA ALA A 435 -18.22 -13.62 18.22
C ALA A 435 -18.74 -12.31 17.58
N ARG A 436 -17.88 -11.56 16.91
CA ARG A 436 -18.28 -10.36 16.17
C ARG A 436 -19.19 -10.68 14.99
N LEU A 437 -18.91 -11.75 14.25
CA LEU A 437 -19.77 -12.20 13.18
C LEU A 437 -21.14 -12.62 13.73
N ALA A 438 -21.17 -13.43 14.79
CA ALA A 438 -22.42 -13.87 15.42
C ALA A 438 -23.26 -12.68 15.94
N ALA A 439 -22.61 -11.68 16.54
CA ALA A 439 -23.28 -10.45 16.96
C ALA A 439 -23.84 -9.67 15.77
N ALA A 440 -23.06 -9.54 14.69
CA ALA A 440 -23.50 -8.88 13.47
C ALA A 440 -24.62 -9.65 12.74
N GLU A 441 -24.60 -10.98 12.78
CA GLU A 441 -25.68 -11.82 12.26
C GLU A 441 -26.97 -11.66 13.08
N GLN A 442 -26.84 -11.58 14.39
CA GLN A 442 -27.99 -11.33 15.26
C GLN A 442 -28.61 -9.97 14.97
N THR A 443 -27.80 -8.90 14.94
CA THR A 443 -28.30 -7.55 14.63
C THR A 443 -28.88 -7.44 13.22
N ASP A 444 -28.31 -8.11 12.23
CA ASP A 444 -28.84 -8.17 10.86
C ASP A 444 -30.20 -8.90 10.84
N ASN A 445 -30.31 -10.04 11.54
CA ASN A 445 -31.58 -10.77 11.62
C ASN A 445 -32.69 -9.95 12.32
N GLU A 446 -32.33 -9.25 13.41
CA GLU A 446 -33.26 -8.37 14.12
C GLU A 446 -33.73 -7.21 13.23
N ALA A 447 -32.79 -6.55 12.52
CA ALA A 447 -33.12 -5.46 11.62
C ALA A 447 -33.96 -5.93 10.39
N GLN A 448 -33.67 -7.10 9.85
CA GLN A 448 -34.47 -7.70 8.77
C GLN A 448 -35.89 -8.06 9.25
N ALA A 449 -36.01 -8.60 10.46
CA ALA A 449 -37.30 -8.91 11.06
C ALA A 449 -38.12 -7.64 11.32
N GLU A 450 -37.47 -6.55 11.73
CA GLU A 450 -38.11 -5.24 11.89
C GLU A 450 -38.56 -4.67 10.54
N ALA A 451 -37.72 -4.68 9.53
CA ALA A 451 -38.06 -4.24 8.17
C ALA A 451 -39.19 -5.08 7.53
N ALA A 452 -39.31 -6.35 7.92
CA ALA A 452 -40.45 -7.17 7.50
C ALA A 452 -41.75 -6.72 8.20
N ARG A 453 -41.69 -6.47 9.52
CA ARG A 453 -42.85 -6.02 10.31
C ARG A 453 -43.36 -4.65 9.84
N THR A 454 -42.48 -3.69 9.63
CA THR A 454 -42.85 -2.35 9.15
C THR A 454 -43.48 -2.40 7.76
N ARG A 455 -42.94 -3.26 6.89
CA ARG A 455 -43.52 -3.49 5.54
C ARG A 455 -44.94 -4.08 5.61
N ASP A 456 -45.14 -5.07 6.48
CA ASP A 456 -46.45 -5.70 6.64
C ASP A 456 -47.45 -4.70 7.21
N GLU A 457 -47.05 -3.86 8.16
CA GLU A 457 -47.89 -2.80 8.72
C GLU A 457 -48.25 -1.75 7.67
N LEU A 458 -47.28 -1.29 6.86
CA LEU A 458 -47.53 -0.38 5.74
C LEU A 458 -48.52 -0.99 4.73
N ALA A 459 -48.36 -2.29 4.41
CA ALA A 459 -49.27 -2.99 3.50
C ALA A 459 -50.66 -3.08 4.07
N ARG A 460 -50.80 -3.37 5.38
CA ARG A 460 -52.10 -3.42 6.09
C ARG A 460 -52.83 -2.07 6.04
N LEU A 461 -52.14 -0.98 6.43
CA LEU A 461 -52.69 0.39 6.45
C LEU A 461 -53.07 0.86 5.04
N THR A 462 -52.23 0.54 4.03
CA THR A 462 -52.54 0.83 2.62
C THR A 462 -53.78 0.09 2.14
N GLY A 463 -53.94 -1.17 2.54
CA GLY A 463 -55.11 -1.98 2.28
C GLY A 463 -56.38 -1.39 2.91
N GLU A 464 -56.30 -1.01 4.19
CA GLU A 464 -57.41 -0.35 4.89
C GLU A 464 -57.84 0.96 4.24
N LEU A 465 -56.85 1.81 3.86
CA LEU A 465 -57.13 3.04 3.12
C LEU A 465 -57.83 2.77 1.79
N SER A 466 -57.40 1.75 1.07
CA SER A 466 -58.02 1.34 -0.20
C SER A 466 -59.48 0.90 -0.03
N VAL A 467 -59.80 0.18 1.07
CA VAL A 467 -61.15 -0.24 1.40
C VAL A 467 -62.05 0.96 1.73
N VAL A 468 -61.57 1.91 2.54
CA VAL A 468 -62.27 3.13 2.89
C VAL A 468 -62.51 3.99 1.65
N ASP A 469 -61.51 4.14 0.78
CA ASP A 469 -61.64 4.82 -0.51
C ASP A 469 -62.66 4.15 -1.42
N GLY A 470 -62.69 2.81 -1.45
CA GLY A 470 -63.72 2.04 -2.18
C GLY A 470 -65.13 2.25 -1.62
N GLY A 471 -65.26 2.38 -0.30
CA GLY A 471 -66.49 2.73 0.39
C GLY A 471 -66.94 4.16 0.05
N LEU A 472 -65.99 5.07 0.08
CA LEU A 472 -66.21 6.47 -0.27
C LEU A 472 -66.70 6.64 -1.71
N ARG A 473 -66.08 5.95 -2.69
CA ARG A 473 -66.49 5.94 -4.09
C ARG A 473 -67.89 5.40 -4.30
N ARG A 474 -68.29 4.36 -3.55
CA ARG A 474 -69.65 3.80 -3.61
C ARG A 474 -70.68 4.79 -3.04
N ALA A 475 -70.37 5.44 -1.93
CA ALA A 475 -71.27 6.48 -1.37
C ALA A 475 -71.43 7.71 -2.30
N GLN A 476 -70.36 8.00 -3.07
CA GLN A 476 -70.37 9.10 -4.06
C GLN A 476 -71.22 8.84 -5.29
N SER A 477 -71.42 7.56 -5.70
CA SER A 477 -72.26 7.24 -6.84
C SER A 477 -73.77 7.52 -6.59
N VAL A 478 -74.18 7.87 -5.35
CA VAL A 478 -75.55 8.14 -4.93
C VAL A 478 -75.81 9.63 -4.70
N ALA A 479 -74.78 10.48 -4.59
CA ALA A 479 -74.91 11.91 -4.35
C ALA A 479 -74.05 12.73 -5.31
N SER A 480 -74.55 13.90 -5.76
CA SER A 480 -73.98 14.79 -6.76
C SER A 480 -72.66 15.53 -6.34
N LEU A 481 -71.71 14.87 -5.59
CA LEU A 481 -70.49 15.49 -5.08
C LEU A 481 -69.20 14.68 -5.23
N PRO A 482 -69.01 13.85 -6.31
CA PRO A 482 -67.76 13.09 -6.45
C PRO A 482 -66.51 13.95 -6.52
N ASP A 483 -66.58 15.11 -7.12
CA ASP A 483 -65.44 16.00 -7.37
C ASP A 483 -64.93 16.71 -6.09
N VAL A 484 -65.81 17.04 -5.15
CA VAL A 484 -65.43 17.67 -3.87
C VAL A 484 -64.67 16.70 -2.97
N VAL A 485 -65.12 15.45 -2.90
CA VAL A 485 -64.49 14.42 -2.07
C VAL A 485 -63.16 13.98 -2.66
N GLU A 486 -63.09 13.90 -3.96
CA GLU A 486 -61.81 13.56 -4.64
C GLU A 486 -60.78 14.67 -4.43
N SER A 487 -61.19 15.95 -4.54
CA SER A 487 -60.34 17.09 -4.24
C SER A 487 -59.89 17.13 -2.78
N GLN A 488 -60.81 16.86 -1.85
CA GLN A 488 -60.48 16.78 -0.41
C GLN A 488 -59.50 15.63 -0.09
N ARG A 489 -59.71 14.45 -0.69
CA ARG A 489 -58.80 13.32 -0.59
C ARG A 489 -57.39 13.67 -1.10
N ARG A 490 -57.33 14.35 -2.23
CA ARG A 490 -56.08 14.77 -2.86
C ARG A 490 -55.35 15.81 -2.01
N ILE A 491 -56.07 16.74 -1.39
CA ILE A 491 -55.49 17.68 -0.40
C ILE A 491 -54.82 16.92 0.75
N TRP A 492 -55.50 15.93 1.37
CA TRP A 492 -54.95 15.17 2.47
C TRP A 492 -53.76 14.29 2.06
N GLN A 493 -53.76 13.73 0.85
CA GLN A 493 -52.60 13.01 0.31
C GLN A 493 -51.42 13.96 0.14
N LEU A 494 -51.62 15.16 -0.36
CA LEU A 494 -50.58 16.17 -0.54
C LEU A 494 -50.08 16.70 0.82
N GLU A 495 -50.95 16.93 1.79
CA GLU A 495 -50.60 17.33 3.15
C GLU A 495 -49.82 16.21 3.86
N GLY A 496 -50.24 14.96 3.71
CA GLY A 496 -49.52 13.79 4.23
C GLY A 496 -48.14 13.67 3.59
N GLY A 497 -48.03 13.86 2.29
CA GLY A 497 -46.75 13.89 1.59
C GLY A 497 -45.80 14.97 2.11
N LEU A 498 -46.33 16.16 2.34
CA LEU A 498 -45.54 17.29 2.90
C LEU A 498 -45.07 17.04 4.35
N ALA A 499 -45.90 16.34 5.15
CA ALA A 499 -45.58 16.08 6.56
C ALA A 499 -44.47 15.00 6.72
N VAL A 500 -44.26 14.15 5.72
CA VAL A 500 -43.26 13.09 5.72
C VAL A 500 -41.90 13.58 5.20
N LEU A 501 -41.88 14.65 4.40
CA LEU A 501 -40.63 15.18 3.87
C LEU A 501 -39.77 15.76 5.00
N PRO A 502 -38.52 15.32 5.18
CA PRO A 502 -37.67 15.80 6.26
C PRO A 502 -37.47 17.33 6.14
N GLU A 503 -37.57 17.99 7.25
CA GLU A 503 -37.15 19.38 7.36
C GLU A 503 -35.64 19.41 7.37
N VAL A 504 -35.02 20.05 6.40
CA VAL A 504 -33.57 20.19 6.32
C VAL A 504 -33.14 21.13 7.43
N VAL A 505 -32.82 20.59 8.59
CA VAL A 505 -32.15 21.32 9.65
C VAL A 505 -30.67 21.34 9.29
N LEU A 506 -30.18 22.48 8.81
CA LEU A 506 -28.74 22.72 8.75
C LEU A 506 -28.29 22.86 10.21
N ASP A 507 -27.53 21.86 10.67
CA ASP A 507 -26.95 21.86 12.01
C ASP A 507 -25.79 22.88 12.06
N ASP A 508 -26.06 24.05 12.65
CA ASP A 508 -25.12 25.18 12.76
C ASP A 508 -24.34 25.18 14.10
N GLY A 509 -24.28 24.09 14.84
CA GLY A 509 -24.03 24.23 16.27
C GLY A 509 -22.81 23.63 16.92
N GLU A 510 -22.19 22.55 16.48
CA GLU A 510 -20.96 22.04 17.06
C GLU A 510 -20.02 21.47 16.00
N GLU A 511 -18.73 21.77 16.13
CA GLU A 511 -17.72 21.21 15.26
C GLU A 511 -17.78 19.68 15.32
N SER A 512 -18.18 19.04 14.23
CA SER A 512 -18.33 17.60 14.17
C SER A 512 -17.00 16.92 14.54
N SER A 513 -17.06 15.79 15.23
CA SER A 513 -15.88 14.94 15.53
C SER A 513 -15.01 14.69 14.31
N GLU A 514 -15.62 14.67 13.13
CA GLU A 514 -14.94 14.50 11.84
C GLU A 514 -14.16 15.73 11.41
N ALA A 515 -14.70 16.92 11.58
CA ALA A 515 -14.00 18.18 11.30
C ALA A 515 -12.79 18.34 12.23
N ARG A 516 -12.94 17.95 13.50
CA ARG A 516 -11.85 17.92 14.47
C ARG A 516 -10.75 16.93 14.06
N THR A 517 -11.12 15.71 13.66
CA THR A 517 -10.17 14.71 13.15
C THR A 517 -9.40 15.23 11.93
N LEU A 518 -10.08 15.84 10.96
CA LEU A 518 -9.42 16.44 9.79
C LEU A 518 -8.46 17.57 10.18
N ARG A 519 -8.83 18.40 11.14
CA ARG A 519 -7.99 19.49 11.64
C ARG A 519 -6.72 18.93 12.30
N VAL A 520 -6.83 17.85 13.08
CA VAL A 520 -5.67 17.14 13.65
C VAL A 520 -4.76 16.60 12.55
N LEU A 521 -5.32 15.87 11.57
CA LEU A 521 -4.55 15.33 10.46
C LEU A 521 -3.89 16.43 9.60
N ALA A 522 -4.59 17.52 9.29
CA ALA A 522 -4.03 18.64 8.56
C ALA A 522 -2.89 19.34 9.33
N SER A 523 -3.08 19.54 10.64
CA SER A 523 -2.08 20.13 11.52
C SER A 523 -0.85 19.21 11.64
N ALA A 524 -1.07 17.91 11.79
CA ALA A 524 -0.03 16.90 11.81
C ALA A 524 0.77 16.89 10.50
N ALA A 525 0.09 16.90 9.34
CA ALA A 525 0.76 16.95 8.05
C ALA A 525 1.68 18.17 7.94
N LYS A 526 1.26 19.33 8.44
CA LYS A 526 2.08 20.55 8.42
C LYS A 526 3.27 20.46 9.35
N VAL A 527 3.06 20.03 10.62
CA VAL A 527 4.14 19.90 11.62
C VAL A 527 5.20 18.89 11.18
N LEU A 528 4.76 17.73 10.64
CA LEU A 528 5.67 16.70 10.14
C LEU A 528 6.40 17.14 8.85
N ASP A 529 5.73 17.90 7.97
CA ASP A 529 6.38 18.45 6.78
C ASP A 529 7.44 19.49 7.13
N ASP A 530 7.18 20.37 8.10
CA ASP A 530 8.14 21.36 8.59
C ASP A 530 9.33 20.66 9.28
N ALA A 531 9.10 19.58 10.05
CA ALA A 531 10.16 18.78 10.65
C ALA A 531 11.03 18.10 9.59
N ASN A 532 10.41 17.51 8.57
CA ASN A 532 11.13 16.92 7.44
C ASN A 532 11.91 17.96 6.62
N LYS A 533 11.34 19.15 6.44
CA LYS A 533 12.01 20.23 5.71
C LYS A 533 13.31 20.65 6.40
N ASN A 534 13.26 20.85 7.71
CA ASN A 534 14.42 21.26 8.48
C ASN A 534 15.50 20.15 8.52
N ALA A 535 15.09 18.88 8.67
CA ALA A 535 16.02 17.75 8.64
C ALA A 535 16.60 17.48 7.24
N ALA A 536 15.85 17.86 6.20
CA ALA A 536 16.25 17.60 4.83
C ALA A 536 17.24 18.64 4.27
N GLU A 537 17.32 19.85 4.81
CA GLU A 537 18.12 20.92 4.20
C GLU A 537 19.59 20.54 4.08
N GLU A 538 20.22 20.07 5.16
CA GLU A 538 21.61 19.62 5.17
C GLU A 538 21.79 18.36 4.31
N LEU A 539 20.93 17.37 4.51
CA LEU A 539 20.96 16.09 3.83
C LEU A 539 20.79 16.20 2.30
N PHE A 540 19.94 17.12 1.83
CA PHE A 540 19.79 17.39 0.41
C PHE A 540 20.92 18.24 -0.16
N ALA A 541 21.58 19.09 0.64
CA ALA A 541 22.79 19.77 0.21
C ALA A 541 23.89 18.75 -0.07
N ASP A 542 24.20 17.88 0.91
CA ASP A 542 25.17 16.81 0.74
C ASP A 542 24.82 15.86 -0.41
N LEU A 543 23.53 15.53 -0.57
CA LEU A 543 23.06 14.70 -1.68
C LEU A 543 23.31 15.36 -3.04
N ASN A 544 23.05 16.64 -3.16
CA ASN A 544 23.28 17.38 -4.41
C ASN A 544 24.76 17.44 -4.76
N ASP A 545 25.61 17.71 -3.78
CA ASP A 545 27.06 17.77 -3.95
C ASP A 545 27.62 16.40 -4.33
N GLU A 546 27.18 15.34 -3.67
CA GLU A 546 27.59 13.97 -3.97
C GLU A 546 27.14 13.52 -5.36
N ILE A 547 25.88 13.82 -5.78
CA ILE A 547 25.41 13.52 -7.13
C ILE A 547 26.26 14.27 -8.17
N ALA A 548 26.58 15.53 -7.92
CA ALA A 548 27.40 16.32 -8.83
C ALA A 548 28.84 15.77 -8.95
N GLU A 549 29.44 15.39 -7.83
CA GLU A 549 30.78 14.79 -7.81
C GLU A 549 30.80 13.45 -8.55
N LEU A 550 29.89 12.53 -8.22
CA LEU A 550 29.80 11.23 -8.85
C LEU A 550 29.52 11.36 -10.36
N SER A 551 28.62 12.27 -10.73
CA SER A 551 28.30 12.48 -12.17
C SER A 551 29.52 12.97 -12.96
N ARG A 552 30.34 13.86 -12.37
CA ARG A 552 31.61 14.26 -12.98
C ARG A 552 32.61 13.10 -13.08
N ARG A 553 32.73 12.29 -12.01
CA ARG A 553 33.56 11.06 -12.05
C ARG A 553 33.08 10.09 -13.14
N PHE A 554 31.79 10.01 -13.39
CA PHE A 554 31.20 9.20 -14.46
C PHE A 554 31.31 9.82 -15.86
N GLY A 555 32.09 10.90 -16.02
CA GLY A 555 32.39 11.50 -17.32
C GLY A 555 31.50 12.68 -17.71
N MET A 556 30.71 13.25 -16.82
CA MET A 556 29.95 14.49 -17.07
C MET A 556 30.80 15.72 -16.71
N ASN A 557 31.89 15.93 -17.42
CA ASN A 557 32.92 16.94 -17.07
C ASN A 557 32.42 18.39 -17.15
N SER A 558 31.37 18.67 -17.95
CA SER A 558 30.75 19.99 -18.06
C SER A 558 29.70 20.27 -16.98
N LEU A 559 29.48 19.36 -16.06
CA LEU A 559 28.48 19.51 -14.99
C LEU A 559 29.00 20.41 -13.87
N GLU A 560 28.37 21.55 -13.65
CA GLU A 560 28.68 22.48 -12.56
C GLU A 560 27.89 22.15 -11.31
N GLU A 561 26.57 22.07 -11.41
CA GLU A 561 25.67 21.92 -10.27
C GLU A 561 24.57 20.92 -10.55
N VAL A 562 24.17 20.16 -9.54
CA VAL A 562 22.96 19.34 -9.52
C VAL A 562 22.05 19.80 -8.40
N LYS A 563 20.77 19.91 -8.68
CA LYS A 563 19.74 20.16 -7.66
C LYS A 563 18.60 19.16 -7.80
N ILE A 564 18.46 18.30 -6.80
CA ILE A 564 17.27 17.47 -6.63
C ILE A 564 16.43 18.01 -5.48
N ASP A 565 15.12 18.15 -5.70
CA ASP A 565 14.20 18.58 -4.64
C ASP A 565 13.53 17.37 -3.95
N ARG A 566 12.81 17.62 -2.85
CA ARG A 566 12.05 16.59 -2.13
C ARG A 566 10.97 15.88 -2.96
N SER A 567 10.62 16.42 -4.11
CA SER A 567 9.71 15.79 -5.07
C SER A 567 10.44 14.93 -6.10
N ALA A 568 11.75 14.70 -5.92
CA ALA A 568 12.64 14.02 -6.85
C ALA A 568 12.68 14.66 -8.25
N ARG A 569 12.52 15.98 -8.32
CA ARG A 569 12.76 16.73 -9.54
C ARG A 569 14.21 17.16 -9.56
N LEU A 570 14.96 16.62 -10.51
CA LEU A 570 16.38 16.88 -10.67
C LEU A 570 16.61 17.87 -11.80
N ARG A 571 17.41 18.89 -11.52
CA ARG A 571 17.90 19.87 -12.50
C ARG A 571 19.41 19.90 -12.47
N VAL A 572 20.01 19.99 -13.63
CA VAL A 572 21.45 20.14 -13.82
C VAL A 572 21.79 21.53 -14.34
N THR A 573 22.92 22.08 -13.92
CA THR A 573 23.53 23.28 -14.51
C THR A 573 24.83 22.84 -15.17
N GLN A 574 25.00 23.17 -16.42
CA GLN A 574 26.20 22.86 -17.20
C GLN A 574 27.10 24.09 -17.31
N ASP A 575 28.36 23.85 -17.64
CA ASP A 575 29.34 24.88 -17.91
C ASP A 575 28.79 25.87 -18.98
N GLY A 576 28.85 27.17 -18.66
CA GLY A 576 28.20 28.21 -19.45
C GLY A 576 26.77 28.55 -19.00
N GLY A 577 26.28 27.99 -17.89
CA GLY A 577 25.04 28.39 -17.22
C GLY A 577 23.76 27.81 -17.81
N GLY A 578 23.85 26.86 -18.74
CA GLY A 578 22.70 26.12 -19.26
C GLY A 578 22.03 25.30 -18.15
N LYS A 579 20.69 25.40 -18.01
CA LYS A 579 19.90 24.69 -16.98
C LYS A 579 18.90 23.76 -17.64
N ASP A 580 19.10 22.46 -17.45
CA ASP A 580 18.24 21.42 -18.01
C ASP A 580 17.55 20.62 -16.92
N TRP A 581 16.33 20.17 -17.17
CA TRP A 581 15.70 19.16 -16.35
C TRP A 581 16.26 17.77 -16.68
N PHE A 582 16.21 16.86 -15.75
CA PHE A 582 16.61 15.46 -15.98
C PHE A 582 15.97 14.83 -17.22
N SER A 583 14.70 15.15 -17.51
CA SER A 583 13.98 14.68 -18.70
C SER A 583 14.60 15.18 -20.01
N ASP A 584 15.24 16.33 -19.98
CA ASP A 584 15.77 17.03 -21.17
C ASP A 584 17.23 16.63 -21.46
N CYS A 585 17.88 15.99 -20.47
CA CYS A 585 19.21 15.43 -20.66
C CYS A 585 19.20 14.28 -21.68
N ASN A 586 20.31 14.11 -22.39
CA ASN A 586 20.49 12.96 -23.29
C ASN A 586 20.47 11.62 -22.50
N PRO A 587 20.18 10.48 -23.16
CA PRO A 587 20.07 9.18 -22.49
C PRO A 587 21.29 8.80 -21.65
N GLY A 588 22.50 9.00 -22.17
CA GLY A 588 23.74 8.69 -21.45
C GLY A 588 23.94 9.54 -20.19
N ALA A 589 23.58 10.83 -20.23
CA ALA A 589 23.60 11.70 -19.05
C ALA A 589 22.55 11.26 -18.02
N ARG A 590 21.34 10.91 -18.46
CA ARG A 590 20.30 10.39 -17.57
C ARG A 590 20.74 9.12 -16.83
N LEU A 591 21.38 8.19 -17.54
CA LEU A 591 21.88 6.97 -16.91
C LEU A 591 22.93 7.29 -15.83
N ARG A 592 23.91 8.15 -16.14
CA ARG A 592 24.97 8.56 -15.19
C ARG A 592 24.38 9.24 -13.96
N LEU A 593 23.42 10.15 -14.16
CA LEU A 593 22.71 10.84 -13.05
C LEU A 593 21.89 9.86 -12.20
N ARG A 594 21.29 8.84 -12.78
CA ARG A 594 20.54 7.80 -12.02
C ARG A 594 21.49 6.94 -11.19
N ILE A 595 22.60 6.52 -11.76
CA ILE A 595 23.66 5.78 -11.06
C ILE A 595 24.22 6.64 -9.91
N ALA A 596 24.56 7.89 -10.23
CA ALA A 596 25.08 8.85 -9.25
C ALA A 596 24.10 9.07 -8.09
N LEU A 597 22.81 9.24 -8.39
CA LEU A 597 21.79 9.39 -7.34
C LEU A 597 21.71 8.18 -6.41
N VAL A 598 21.67 6.96 -6.96
CA VAL A 598 21.56 5.75 -6.12
C VAL A 598 22.79 5.60 -5.21
N ILE A 599 23.97 5.86 -5.74
CA ILE A 599 25.22 5.80 -4.95
C ILE A 599 25.26 6.93 -3.93
N ALA A 600 24.86 8.14 -4.31
CA ALA A 600 24.79 9.28 -3.39
C ALA A 600 23.82 9.01 -2.24
N LEU A 601 22.64 8.39 -2.51
CA LEU A 601 21.71 7.97 -1.47
C LEU A 601 22.37 7.00 -0.47
N LEU A 602 23.20 6.07 -0.93
CA LEU A 602 23.92 5.14 -0.07
C LEU A 602 24.99 5.86 0.76
N ARG A 603 25.80 6.72 0.15
CA ARG A 603 26.89 7.44 0.81
C ARG A 603 26.36 8.43 1.85
N VAL A 604 25.47 9.30 1.43
CA VAL A 604 24.85 10.30 2.31
C VAL A 604 24.07 9.62 3.41
N GLY A 605 23.30 8.58 3.06
CA GLY A 605 22.58 7.78 4.05
C GLY A 605 23.52 7.15 5.08
N ALA A 606 24.62 6.55 4.65
CA ALA A 606 25.61 5.96 5.55
C ALA A 606 26.29 7.01 6.45
N ALA A 607 26.63 8.19 5.89
CA ALA A 607 27.24 9.29 6.65
C ALA A 607 26.31 9.84 7.74
N HIS A 608 25.01 9.91 7.44
CA HIS A 608 24.00 10.40 8.38
C HIS A 608 23.29 9.29 9.18
N GLY A 609 23.63 8.01 8.95
CA GLY A 609 23.00 6.86 9.64
C GLY A 609 21.52 6.64 9.26
N VAL A 610 21.11 7.07 8.08
CA VAL A 610 19.72 7.17 7.64
C VAL A 610 19.53 6.61 6.21
N ALA A 611 19.84 5.38 5.91
CA ALA A 611 19.65 4.84 4.56
C ALA A 611 18.79 3.58 4.54
N THR A 612 17.84 3.52 3.64
CA THR A 612 16.99 2.33 3.39
C THR A 612 17.18 1.74 2.01
N HIS A 613 18.01 2.34 1.15
CA HIS A 613 18.29 1.76 -0.17
C HIS A 613 19.10 0.46 -0.02
N PRO A 614 18.67 -0.65 -0.66
CA PRO A 614 19.26 -1.97 -0.41
C PRO A 614 20.69 -2.17 -0.92
N GLY A 615 21.27 -1.23 -1.65
CA GLY A 615 22.65 -1.34 -2.13
C GLY A 615 22.89 -2.37 -3.25
N LEU A 616 21.85 -2.74 -3.99
CA LEU A 616 21.92 -3.50 -5.24
C LEU A 616 21.53 -2.61 -6.40
N ILE A 617 22.31 -2.61 -7.47
CA ILE A 617 21.98 -1.93 -8.73
C ILE A 617 22.12 -2.92 -9.89
N MET A 618 21.11 -3.00 -10.72
CA MET A 618 21.14 -3.77 -11.98
C MET A 618 21.04 -2.78 -13.15
N ILE A 619 22.01 -2.80 -14.05
CA ILE A 619 22.11 -1.86 -15.17
C ILE A 619 22.04 -2.64 -16.48
N ASP A 620 21.01 -2.40 -17.27
CA ASP A 620 20.87 -3.06 -18.57
C ASP A 620 21.44 -2.20 -19.70
N SER A 621 22.48 -2.73 -20.32
CA SER A 621 23.11 -2.23 -21.57
C SER A 621 23.43 -0.72 -21.57
N PRO A 622 24.27 -0.20 -20.68
CA PRO A 622 24.55 1.23 -20.57
C PRO A 622 25.10 1.85 -21.85
N LYS A 623 25.77 1.09 -22.71
CA LYS A 623 26.29 1.55 -24.00
C LYS A 623 25.17 1.72 -25.04
N ALA A 624 23.99 1.16 -24.82
CA ALA A 624 22.84 1.38 -25.71
C ALA A 624 22.29 2.83 -25.62
N GLU A 625 22.68 3.58 -24.60
CA GLU A 625 22.27 4.97 -24.36
C GLU A 625 23.25 6.00 -24.94
N GLU A 626 23.88 5.73 -26.11
CA GLU A 626 24.78 6.66 -26.85
C GLU A 626 26.03 7.07 -26.03
N VAL A 627 26.51 6.23 -25.14
CA VAL A 627 27.76 6.47 -24.41
C VAL A 627 28.96 6.15 -25.32
N GLN A 628 29.83 7.14 -25.59
CA GLN A 628 31.05 6.93 -26.36
C GLN A 628 32.00 5.98 -25.65
N ASP A 629 32.88 5.28 -26.42
CA ASP A 629 33.76 4.24 -25.87
C ASP A 629 34.64 4.72 -24.69
N LEU A 630 35.22 5.90 -24.82
CA LEU A 630 36.06 6.49 -23.79
C LEU A 630 35.27 6.81 -22.50
N ASP A 631 34.08 7.32 -22.68
CA ASP A 631 33.15 7.63 -21.57
C ASP A 631 32.64 6.37 -20.90
N ALA A 632 32.36 5.30 -21.66
CA ALA A 632 31.98 4.01 -21.13
C ALA A 632 33.08 3.41 -20.25
N THR A 633 34.36 3.49 -20.72
CA THR A 633 35.50 3.01 -19.91
C THR A 633 35.64 3.76 -18.62
N THR A 634 35.45 5.07 -18.64
CA THR A 634 35.48 5.93 -17.43
C THR A 634 34.35 5.54 -16.48
N LEU A 635 33.13 5.41 -17.01
CA LEU A 635 31.95 5.01 -16.20
C LEU A 635 32.18 3.64 -15.54
N PHE A 636 32.63 2.63 -16.29
CA PHE A 636 32.85 1.29 -15.75
C PHE A 636 33.93 1.27 -14.67
N ARG A 637 35.08 1.96 -14.90
CA ARG A 637 36.18 2.02 -13.96
C ARG A 637 35.78 2.71 -12.65
N GLU A 638 35.11 3.85 -12.75
CA GLU A 638 34.67 4.59 -11.58
C GLU A 638 33.55 3.85 -10.86
N LEU A 639 32.67 3.18 -11.57
CA LEU A 639 31.61 2.38 -10.97
C LEU A 639 32.17 1.16 -10.22
N ALA A 640 33.17 0.46 -10.78
CA ALA A 640 33.86 -0.62 -10.10
C ALA A 640 34.50 -0.15 -8.80
N LYS A 641 35.24 0.97 -8.86
CA LYS A 641 35.88 1.57 -7.69
C LYS A 641 34.87 1.97 -6.61
N VAL A 642 33.79 2.64 -6.99
CA VAL A 642 32.74 3.05 -6.05
C VAL A 642 32.01 1.86 -5.47
N ALA A 643 31.79 0.80 -6.26
CA ALA A 643 31.16 -0.42 -5.77
C ALA A 643 31.97 -1.11 -4.68
N GLU A 644 33.29 -1.14 -4.80
CA GLU A 644 34.20 -1.63 -3.77
C GLU A 644 34.21 -0.73 -2.52
N GLU A 645 34.38 0.59 -2.71
CA GLU A 645 34.43 1.57 -1.64
C GLU A 645 33.18 1.54 -0.74
N GLN A 646 32.00 1.30 -1.31
CA GLN A 646 30.71 1.39 -0.63
C GLN A 646 30.07 0.06 -0.29
N ALA A 647 30.78 -1.06 -0.48
CA ALA A 647 30.19 -2.40 -0.38
C ALA A 647 28.88 -2.52 -1.19
N LEU A 648 28.78 -1.83 -2.32
CA LEU A 648 27.66 -1.85 -3.25
C LEU A 648 27.81 -3.04 -4.18
N GLN A 649 26.70 -3.71 -4.52
CA GLN A 649 26.71 -4.72 -5.58
C GLN A 649 26.07 -4.15 -6.85
N VAL A 650 26.80 -4.22 -7.94
CA VAL A 650 26.35 -3.77 -9.26
C VAL A 650 26.41 -4.94 -10.22
N VAL A 651 25.31 -5.21 -10.91
CA VAL A 651 25.27 -6.14 -12.03
C VAL A 651 24.99 -5.35 -13.30
N ILE A 652 25.90 -5.41 -14.23
CA ILE A 652 25.82 -4.65 -15.48
C ILE A 652 25.88 -5.58 -16.70
N THR A 653 25.08 -5.28 -17.71
CA THR A 653 25.10 -6.01 -18.97
C THR A 653 25.83 -5.22 -20.04
N THR A 654 26.70 -5.84 -20.80
CA THR A 654 27.39 -5.19 -21.93
C THR A 654 27.67 -6.19 -23.05
N ARG A 655 27.95 -5.68 -24.23
CA ARG A 655 28.45 -6.46 -25.39
C ARG A 655 29.93 -6.28 -25.63
N ASP A 656 30.56 -5.43 -24.85
CA ASP A 656 31.92 -4.95 -25.07
C ASP A 656 32.90 -5.73 -24.20
N TYR A 657 33.52 -6.76 -24.77
CA TYR A 657 34.51 -7.59 -24.12
C TYR A 657 35.78 -6.82 -23.80
N ASP A 658 36.26 -5.97 -24.76
CA ASP A 658 37.48 -5.20 -24.59
C ASP A 658 37.36 -4.19 -23.43
N LEU A 659 36.20 -3.57 -23.32
CA LEU A 659 35.90 -2.65 -22.20
C LEU A 659 35.96 -3.39 -20.86
N VAL A 660 35.37 -4.58 -20.76
CA VAL A 660 35.35 -5.35 -19.52
C VAL A 660 36.73 -5.81 -19.12
N HIS A 661 37.49 -6.39 -20.05
CA HIS A 661 38.87 -6.83 -19.82
C HIS A 661 39.83 -5.66 -19.47
N ALA A 662 39.54 -4.45 -19.93
CA ALA A 662 40.33 -3.26 -19.55
C ALA A 662 40.08 -2.74 -18.15
N VAL A 663 38.96 -3.14 -17.50
CA VAL A 663 38.50 -2.59 -16.24
C VAL A 663 38.35 -3.63 -15.13
N LEU A 664 37.91 -4.84 -15.46
CA LEU A 664 37.57 -5.91 -14.52
C LEU A 664 38.48 -7.13 -14.73
N ASP A 665 38.73 -7.86 -13.67
CA ASP A 665 39.37 -9.18 -13.68
C ASP A 665 38.33 -10.29 -13.97
N GLU A 666 38.83 -11.46 -14.33
CA GLU A 666 38.00 -12.61 -14.69
C GLU A 666 37.00 -13.01 -13.60
N ALA A 667 37.30 -12.74 -12.33
CA ALA A 667 36.39 -13.05 -11.23
C ALA A 667 35.12 -12.16 -11.22
N HIS A 668 35.16 -11.03 -11.89
CA HIS A 668 34.08 -10.04 -11.96
C HIS A 668 33.43 -9.96 -13.34
N SER A 669 33.83 -10.80 -14.28
CA SER A 669 33.18 -10.94 -15.59
C SER A 669 32.58 -12.34 -15.77
N ILE A 670 31.37 -12.36 -16.34
CA ILE A 670 30.68 -13.58 -16.74
C ILE A 670 30.43 -13.46 -18.22
N GLU A 671 31.23 -14.20 -18.98
CA GLU A 671 31.33 -14.01 -20.42
C GLU A 671 30.76 -15.21 -21.17
N ALA A 672 29.94 -14.93 -22.16
CA ALA A 672 29.62 -15.93 -23.16
C ALA A 672 30.78 -16.09 -24.16
N VAL A 673 31.02 -17.30 -24.63
CA VAL A 673 31.88 -17.50 -25.80
C VAL A 673 31.28 -16.70 -26.96
N GLU A 674 32.11 -16.03 -27.75
CA GLU A 674 31.66 -15.17 -28.84
C GLU A 674 30.70 -15.91 -29.79
N GLY A 675 29.50 -15.37 -29.93
CA GLY A 675 28.43 -15.97 -30.73
C GLY A 675 27.54 -17.00 -30.01
N GLU A 676 27.92 -17.46 -28.83
CA GLU A 676 27.14 -18.40 -28.01
C GLU A 676 26.22 -17.65 -27.03
N PRO A 677 25.15 -18.28 -26.56
CA PRO A 677 24.31 -17.69 -25.51
C PRO A 677 25.05 -17.69 -24.16
N LEU A 678 24.74 -16.71 -23.31
CA LEU A 678 25.28 -16.59 -21.96
C LEU A 678 24.81 -17.72 -21.05
N TRP A 679 23.67 -18.29 -21.35
CA TRP A 679 23.05 -19.40 -20.61
C TRP A 679 22.12 -20.20 -21.49
#